data_631d82992bc5b158fe23b8c519407b53
#
_entry.id   631d82992bc5b158fe23b8c519407b53
#
_cell.length_a   1.000
_cell.length_b   1.000
_cell.length_c   1.000
_cell.angle_alpha   90.00
_cell.angle_beta   90.00
_cell.angle_gamma   90.00
#
_symmetry.space_group_name_H-M   'P 1'
#
loop_
_entity.id
_entity.type
_entity.pdbx_description
1 polymer ?
#
loop_
_entity_poly.entity_id
_entity_poly.type
_entity_poly.pdbx_seq_one_letter_code
_entity_poly.pdbx_strand_id
1 'polypeptide(L)'
;MSTTTNSPSAPLHPDAILDALDPEQRDVALALTGPVCVLAGAGTGKTRAITHRIAYGVRTGTYKPTSVLAVTFTARAAGEMRTRLRDLGVVGVQARTFHAAALRQLGYFWPRVVGGAPPRILEHKAPAVAEAARRVGVSVDRVAVRDLSSEVEWAKVSLVTAEDYVKAALVDDRPAPSGYDHQTVARLITAYEDVKTERGVIDFEDVLLMLADMLNSHRQVADEVRSQYRHFVVDEYQDVSPLQQFLLDQWLGDRKELCVVGDPSQTIYSFTGATPHYLLDFTRTYADAQVVRLVRDYRSTPQVVHLANQVLRRGRVPGALELVAQRPAGPPASFTAYDDDDAEAAGIAARAGRLIASGVRPSEIAVLYRTNAQSAAFESALADAGISYLVRGGERFFQRKEVRDAIVLLRGAARSADPDQPMPEQVRDVLTTAGWTEQPPAARGAARERWEAMQALVGLADDVAAAAPEDAPATMATLVGELEERASAQHAPTVEGVTLASLHAAKGLEWDAVFLAGVSEGLMPISLAETDEAVAEERRLLYVGITRAREHLELSFARSRNPGGRATRKRTRFLDGLWPDDPADRRGRGRAVRGQARQQLTGEHDVALFDALREWRLSVARETDKPAFTVLGDATLAAIAELKPTSVAQLARVNGVGPAKIDRYGETILAIVAEQAG
;
A
#
# COMPACT_ATOMS: atom_id res chain seq x y z
N MET A 1 -13.68 52.46 12.38
CA MET A 1 -12.90 52.42 11.14
C MET A 1 -11.47 52.10 11.51
N SER A 2 -11.07 50.88 11.44
CA SER A 2 -9.66 50.46 11.52
C SER A 2 -9.52 49.26 10.59
N THR A 3 -9.03 49.54 9.42
CA THR A 3 -8.67 48.56 8.39
C THR A 3 -7.48 47.75 8.88
N THR A 4 -7.71 46.53 9.37
CA THR A 4 -6.67 45.55 9.56
C THR A 4 -6.33 44.95 8.20
N THR A 5 -5.40 45.59 7.51
CA THR A 5 -4.68 45.00 6.39
C THR A 5 -3.96 43.75 6.91
N ASN A 6 -4.36 42.59 6.41
CA ASN A 6 -3.66 41.31 6.64
C ASN A 6 -2.29 41.41 5.94
N SER A 7 -1.30 41.99 6.63
CA SER A 7 0.10 42.00 6.17
C SER A 7 0.59 40.55 6.16
N PRO A 8 1.37 40.12 5.16
CA PRO A 8 2.04 38.83 5.21
C PRO A 8 2.81 38.75 6.53
N SER A 9 2.56 37.70 7.32
CA SER A 9 3.20 37.51 8.61
C SER A 9 4.72 37.69 8.47
N ALA A 10 5.29 38.55 9.35
CA ALA A 10 6.73 38.81 9.35
C ALA A 10 7.48 37.49 9.32
N PRO A 11 8.58 37.39 8.58
CA PRO A 11 9.34 36.13 8.47
C PRO A 11 9.77 35.66 9.86
N LEU A 12 9.43 34.41 10.21
CA LEU A 12 9.78 33.81 11.48
C LEU A 12 11.31 33.89 11.73
N HIS A 13 11.69 34.28 12.94
CA HIS A 13 13.09 34.25 13.35
C HIS A 13 13.60 32.80 13.31
N PRO A 14 14.87 32.52 12.92
CA PRO A 14 15.40 31.15 12.89
C PRO A 14 15.15 30.35 14.16
N ASP A 15 15.31 30.97 15.34
CA ASP A 15 15.09 30.29 16.62
C ASP A 15 13.63 29.85 16.80
N ALA A 16 12.67 30.63 16.36
CA ALA A 16 11.24 30.27 16.43
C ALA A 16 10.92 29.01 15.58
N ILE A 17 11.67 28.77 14.51
CA ILE A 17 11.53 27.53 13.71
C ILE A 17 12.00 26.33 14.56
N LEU A 18 13.07 26.45 15.33
CA LEU A 18 13.61 25.39 16.16
C LEU A 18 12.80 25.14 17.44
N ASP A 19 12.21 26.18 18.02
CA ASP A 19 11.43 26.09 19.26
C ASP A 19 10.16 25.24 19.11
N ALA A 20 9.68 25.11 17.87
CA ALA A 20 8.53 24.26 17.55
C ALA A 20 8.88 22.75 17.48
N LEU A 21 10.15 22.36 17.61
CA LEU A 21 10.65 21.01 17.39
C LEU A 21 11.03 20.33 18.71
N ASP A 22 10.84 19.02 18.77
CA ASP A 22 11.45 18.18 19.81
C ASP A 22 12.98 18.09 19.61
N PRO A 23 13.74 17.55 20.59
CA PRO A 23 15.20 17.50 20.50
C PRO A 23 15.71 16.78 19.24
N GLU A 24 15.14 15.63 18.90
CA GLU A 24 15.58 14.83 17.76
C GLU A 24 15.20 15.50 16.42
N GLN A 25 14.01 16.09 16.32
CA GLN A 25 13.60 16.88 15.15
C GLN A 25 14.47 18.14 15.02
N ARG A 26 14.88 18.74 16.14
CA ARG A 26 15.81 19.89 16.17
C ARG A 26 17.19 19.50 15.63
N ASP A 27 17.70 18.32 16.01
CA ASP A 27 18.95 17.80 15.46
C ASP A 27 18.90 17.66 13.94
N VAL A 28 17.76 17.17 13.39
CA VAL A 28 17.54 17.13 11.94
C VAL A 28 17.56 18.54 11.34
N ALA A 29 16.91 19.51 11.99
CA ALA A 29 16.82 20.88 11.47
C ALA A 29 18.18 21.58 11.48
N LEU A 30 19.05 21.26 12.42
CA LEU A 30 20.41 21.82 12.56
C LEU A 30 21.44 21.17 11.62
N ALA A 31 21.21 19.92 11.18
CA ALA A 31 22.10 19.18 10.30
C ALA A 31 22.01 19.67 8.85
N LEU A 32 22.50 20.87 8.54
CA LEU A 32 22.29 21.55 7.27
C LEU A 32 23.21 21.08 6.14
N THR A 33 24.39 20.59 6.44
CA THR A 33 25.43 20.24 5.46
C THR A 33 25.83 18.77 5.56
N GLY A 34 26.38 18.23 4.47
CA GLY A 34 26.80 16.83 4.38
C GLY A 34 25.63 15.84 4.26
N PRO A 35 25.94 14.54 4.25
CA PRO A 35 24.95 13.49 4.15
C PRO A 35 24.25 13.28 5.48
N VAL A 36 22.91 13.31 5.48
CA VAL A 36 22.08 13.15 6.68
C VAL A 36 21.07 12.02 6.43
N CYS A 37 21.03 11.04 7.32
CA CYS A 37 20.08 9.96 7.32
C CYS A 37 19.12 10.10 8.51
N VAL A 38 17.85 10.28 8.26
CA VAL A 38 16.82 10.38 9.28
C VAL A 38 16.00 9.08 9.28
N LEU A 39 16.26 8.22 10.25
CA LEU A 39 15.44 7.04 10.50
C LEU A 39 14.24 7.47 11.35
N ALA A 40 13.06 7.48 10.77
CA ALA A 40 11.90 8.10 11.39
C ALA A 40 10.68 7.18 11.32
N GLY A 41 10.25 6.66 12.47
CA GLY A 41 9.10 5.77 12.56
C GLY A 41 7.77 6.42 12.20
N ALA A 42 6.70 5.63 12.22
CA ALA A 42 5.36 6.15 12.00
C ALA A 42 5.00 7.22 13.04
N GLY A 43 4.28 8.29 12.64
CA GLY A 43 3.78 9.31 13.57
C GLY A 43 4.84 10.23 14.20
N THR A 44 6.13 10.11 13.84
CA THR A 44 7.22 10.87 14.47
C THR A 44 7.45 12.26 13.89
N GLY A 45 6.62 12.69 12.95
CA GLY A 45 6.72 14.02 12.36
C GLY A 45 7.84 14.15 11.33
N LYS A 46 8.14 13.10 10.55
CA LYS A 46 9.11 13.10 9.43
C LYS A 46 9.05 14.38 8.59
N THR A 47 7.91 14.65 8.00
CA THR A 47 7.69 15.81 7.13
C THR A 47 7.87 17.14 7.86
N ARG A 48 7.51 17.19 9.16
CA ARG A 48 7.75 18.36 10.01
C ARG A 48 9.26 18.63 10.17
N ALA A 49 10.03 17.61 10.52
CA ALA A 49 11.47 17.74 10.72
C ALA A 49 12.17 18.26 9.45
N ILE A 50 11.87 17.66 8.28
CA ILE A 50 12.52 18.07 7.01
C ILE A 50 12.06 19.44 6.51
N THR A 51 10.78 19.82 6.69
CA THR A 51 10.31 21.16 6.30
C THR A 51 10.93 22.23 7.18
N HIS A 52 11.07 21.99 8.49
CA HIS A 52 11.76 22.91 9.40
C HIS A 52 13.28 22.98 9.11
N ARG A 53 13.92 21.85 8.77
CA ARG A 53 15.32 21.83 8.30
C ARG A 53 15.50 22.74 7.07
N ILE A 54 14.64 22.59 6.05
CA ILE A 54 14.71 23.43 4.85
C ILE A 54 14.46 24.89 5.23
N ALA A 55 13.44 25.18 6.04
CA ALA A 55 13.09 26.53 6.45
C ALA A 55 14.23 27.18 7.26
N TYR A 56 14.81 26.45 8.21
CA TYR A 56 15.96 26.91 9.01
C TYR A 56 17.17 27.20 8.12
N GLY A 57 17.52 26.28 7.20
CA GLY A 57 18.61 26.48 6.25
C GLY A 57 18.44 27.69 5.34
N VAL A 58 17.20 27.99 4.92
CA VAL A 58 16.88 29.19 4.14
C VAL A 58 17.00 30.46 4.99
N ARG A 59 16.48 30.44 6.21
CA ARG A 59 16.50 31.60 7.11
C ARG A 59 17.90 31.96 7.63
N THR A 60 18.75 30.97 7.80
CA THR A 60 20.16 31.19 8.16
C THR A 60 21.05 31.56 6.97
N GLY A 61 20.49 31.55 5.75
CA GLY A 61 21.25 31.86 4.53
C GLY A 61 22.11 30.69 4.01
N THR A 62 22.08 29.53 4.66
CA THR A 62 22.79 28.33 4.22
C THR A 62 22.23 27.81 2.89
N TYR A 63 20.91 27.90 2.72
CA TYR A 63 20.23 27.47 1.50
C TYR A 63 19.66 28.65 0.73
N LYS A 64 19.87 28.68 -0.60
CA LYS A 64 19.03 29.45 -1.50
C LYS A 64 17.76 28.61 -1.75
N PRO A 65 16.54 29.17 -1.59
CA PRO A 65 15.29 28.39 -1.79
C PRO A 65 15.25 27.64 -3.12
N THR A 66 15.66 28.31 -4.21
CA THR A 66 15.68 27.76 -5.57
C THR A 66 16.73 26.67 -5.79
N SER A 67 17.69 26.53 -4.89
CA SER A 67 18.75 25.50 -4.97
C SER A 67 18.41 24.24 -4.18
N VAL A 68 17.22 24.19 -3.53
CA VAL A 68 16.73 23.01 -2.81
C VAL A 68 15.74 22.24 -3.68
N LEU A 69 16.03 20.96 -3.90
CA LEU A 69 15.10 20.01 -4.50
C LEU A 69 14.66 18.99 -3.42
N ALA A 70 13.41 19.07 -3.03
CA ALA A 70 12.78 18.13 -2.12
C ALA A 70 11.94 17.13 -2.93
N VAL A 71 12.27 15.85 -2.81
CA VAL A 71 11.66 14.77 -3.60
C VAL A 71 10.83 13.87 -2.69
N THR A 72 9.64 13.52 -3.12
CA THR A 72 8.71 12.63 -2.41
C THR A 72 8.01 11.68 -3.39
N PHE A 73 7.32 10.67 -2.85
CA PHE A 73 6.68 9.64 -3.69
C PHE A 73 5.36 10.08 -4.31
N THR A 74 4.59 10.95 -3.66
CA THR A 74 3.25 11.32 -4.12
C THR A 74 3.12 12.82 -4.35
N ALA A 75 2.30 13.19 -5.33
CA ALA A 75 1.98 14.60 -5.60
C ALA A 75 1.33 15.29 -4.38
N ARG A 76 0.54 14.53 -3.61
CA ARG A 76 -0.06 14.99 -2.35
C ARG A 76 1.01 15.39 -1.33
N ALA A 77 1.98 14.50 -1.05
CA ALA A 77 3.06 14.79 -0.10
C ALA A 77 3.90 16.00 -0.55
N ALA A 78 4.16 16.13 -1.87
CA ALA A 78 4.81 17.31 -2.43
C ALA A 78 3.98 18.59 -2.21
N GLY A 79 2.66 18.53 -2.37
CA GLY A 79 1.73 19.62 -2.10
C GLY A 79 1.73 20.04 -0.62
N GLU A 80 1.58 19.07 0.28
CA GLU A 80 1.65 19.30 1.73
C GLU A 80 2.99 19.93 2.15
N MET A 81 4.10 19.45 1.59
CA MET A 81 5.42 20.01 1.86
C MET A 81 5.51 21.47 1.42
N ARG A 82 5.01 21.82 0.23
CA ARG A 82 4.97 23.21 -0.26
C ARG A 82 4.11 24.10 0.64
N THR A 83 2.96 23.63 1.09
CA THR A 83 2.08 24.36 2.00
C THR A 83 2.79 24.64 3.33
N ARG A 84 3.36 23.61 3.97
CA ARG A 84 4.10 23.76 5.23
C ARG A 84 5.31 24.69 5.10
N LEU A 85 6.03 24.67 3.97
CA LEU A 85 7.12 25.61 3.73
C LEU A 85 6.62 27.04 3.58
N ARG A 86 5.48 27.27 2.94
CA ARG A 86 4.83 28.59 2.87
C ARG A 86 4.42 29.10 4.24
N ASP A 87 3.83 28.23 5.08
CA ASP A 87 3.45 28.56 6.46
C ASP A 87 4.67 28.95 7.31
N LEU A 88 5.84 28.37 7.03
CA LEU A 88 7.12 28.74 7.62
C LEU A 88 7.76 29.97 6.95
N GLY A 89 7.04 30.64 6.04
CA GLY A 89 7.48 31.81 5.30
C GLY A 89 8.57 31.54 4.28
N VAL A 90 8.67 30.31 3.73
CA VAL A 90 9.65 29.93 2.72
C VAL A 90 8.96 29.64 1.40
N VAL A 91 9.36 30.36 0.35
CA VAL A 91 8.89 30.20 -1.02
C VAL A 91 10.06 29.92 -1.96
N GLY A 92 9.79 29.31 -3.11
CA GLY A 92 10.81 29.04 -4.14
C GLY A 92 11.49 27.68 -4.07
N VAL A 93 11.32 26.93 -2.96
CA VAL A 93 11.79 25.55 -2.85
C VAL A 93 11.02 24.65 -3.82
N GLN A 94 11.73 23.79 -4.53
CA GLN A 94 11.14 22.83 -5.46
C GLN A 94 10.80 21.52 -4.71
N ALA A 95 9.53 21.37 -4.30
CA ALA A 95 9.03 20.10 -3.74
C ALA A 95 8.19 19.37 -4.81
N ARG A 96 8.64 18.18 -5.24
CA ARG A 96 8.08 17.43 -6.38
C ARG A 96 8.19 15.93 -6.15
N THR A 97 7.48 15.12 -6.96
CA THR A 97 7.81 13.69 -7.09
C THR A 97 9.04 13.52 -8.01
N PHE A 98 9.70 12.35 -7.94
CA PHE A 98 10.80 12.00 -8.87
C PHE A 98 10.40 12.24 -10.32
N HIS A 99 9.26 11.69 -10.74
CA HIS A 99 8.76 11.82 -12.11
C HIS A 99 8.42 13.26 -12.49
N ALA A 100 7.80 14.03 -11.60
CA ALA A 100 7.48 15.44 -11.88
C ALA A 100 8.74 16.31 -12.00
N ALA A 101 9.78 16.03 -11.22
CA ALA A 101 11.08 16.70 -11.33
C ALA A 101 11.78 16.32 -12.64
N ALA A 102 11.80 15.02 -12.94
CA ALA A 102 12.41 14.49 -14.15
C ALA A 102 11.72 14.99 -15.43
N LEU A 103 10.40 14.92 -15.49
CA LEU A 103 9.62 15.37 -16.65
C LEU A 103 9.86 16.85 -16.95
N ARG A 104 9.91 17.69 -15.90
CA ARG A 104 10.21 19.12 -16.08
C ARG A 104 11.60 19.35 -16.66
N GLN A 105 12.63 18.64 -16.16
CA GLN A 105 14.00 18.76 -16.63
C GLN A 105 14.13 18.20 -18.04
N LEU A 106 13.55 17.02 -18.30
CA LEU A 106 13.55 16.40 -19.62
C LEU A 106 12.90 17.32 -20.66
N GLY A 107 11.73 17.91 -20.35
CA GLY A 107 11.06 18.87 -21.24
C GLY A 107 11.87 20.13 -21.52
N TYR A 108 12.67 20.60 -20.55
CA TYR A 108 13.54 21.77 -20.72
C TYR A 108 14.77 21.47 -21.58
N PHE A 109 15.41 20.30 -21.38
CA PHE A 109 16.66 19.95 -22.08
C PHE A 109 16.44 19.27 -23.42
N TRP A 110 15.31 18.59 -23.61
CA TRP A 110 15.03 17.80 -24.81
C TRP A 110 15.24 18.57 -26.13
N PRO A 111 14.66 19.78 -26.31
CA PRO A 111 14.83 20.54 -27.55
C PRO A 111 16.29 20.95 -27.82
N ARG A 112 17.10 21.06 -26.76
CA ARG A 112 18.50 21.50 -26.82
C ARG A 112 19.47 20.35 -27.10
N VAL A 113 19.15 19.13 -26.64
CA VAL A 113 20.04 17.96 -26.71
C VAL A 113 19.64 17.02 -27.82
N VAL A 114 18.34 16.74 -27.96
CA VAL A 114 17.82 15.77 -28.93
C VAL A 114 17.21 16.49 -30.15
N GLY A 115 16.57 17.64 -29.91
CA GLY A 115 15.83 18.38 -30.93
C GLY A 115 14.35 17.98 -30.98
N GLY A 116 13.52 18.89 -31.52
CA GLY A 116 12.09 18.65 -31.62
C GLY A 116 11.35 18.65 -30.26
N ALA A 117 10.12 18.14 -30.28
CA ALA A 117 9.30 18.00 -29.07
C ALA A 117 9.60 16.68 -28.34
N PRO A 118 9.52 16.64 -27.00
CA PRO A 118 9.63 15.38 -26.26
C PRO A 118 8.58 14.36 -26.72
N PRO A 119 8.90 13.05 -26.69
CA PRO A 119 7.95 11.99 -27.02
C PRO A 119 6.72 12.05 -26.12
N ARG A 120 5.58 11.61 -26.66
CA ARG A 120 4.34 11.51 -25.90
C ARG A 120 4.39 10.34 -24.92
N ILE A 121 3.96 10.55 -23.68
CA ILE A 121 3.88 9.50 -22.67
C ILE A 121 2.63 8.65 -22.91
N LEU A 122 2.76 7.34 -22.84
CA LEU A 122 1.65 6.39 -22.85
C LEU A 122 0.80 6.55 -21.57
N GLU A 123 -0.48 6.80 -21.72
CA GLU A 123 -1.41 6.82 -20.59
C GLU A 123 -1.58 5.44 -19.96
N HIS A 124 -1.59 4.39 -20.82
CA HIS A 124 -1.77 2.99 -20.41
C HIS A 124 -0.82 2.08 -21.17
N LYS A 125 -0.09 1.23 -20.46
CA LYS A 125 0.83 0.24 -21.05
C LYS A 125 0.10 -0.95 -21.68
N ALA A 126 -1.08 -1.33 -21.15
CA ALA A 126 -1.78 -2.54 -21.53
C ALA A 126 -1.97 -2.76 -23.05
N PRO A 127 -2.34 -1.75 -23.86
CA PRO A 127 -2.45 -1.94 -25.32
C PRO A 127 -1.11 -2.27 -26.00
N ALA A 128 0.00 -1.67 -25.54
CA ALA A 128 1.34 -1.92 -26.09
C ALA A 128 1.85 -3.30 -25.66
N VAL A 129 1.63 -3.70 -24.42
CA VAL A 129 1.95 -5.04 -23.92
C VAL A 129 1.16 -6.13 -24.66
N ALA A 130 -0.14 -5.93 -24.90
CA ALA A 130 -0.96 -6.87 -25.66
C ALA A 130 -0.49 -6.97 -27.12
N GLU A 131 0.00 -5.90 -27.72
CA GLU A 131 0.60 -5.93 -29.06
C GLU A 131 1.95 -6.66 -29.05
N ALA A 132 2.82 -6.37 -28.10
CA ALA A 132 4.08 -7.06 -27.92
C ALA A 132 3.89 -8.58 -27.75
N ALA A 133 2.92 -9.00 -26.93
CA ALA A 133 2.56 -10.41 -26.76
C ALA A 133 2.16 -11.08 -28.08
N ARG A 134 1.36 -10.41 -28.92
CA ARG A 134 1.01 -10.92 -30.26
C ARG A 134 2.24 -11.08 -31.15
N ARG A 135 3.19 -10.14 -31.11
CA ARG A 135 4.43 -10.22 -31.92
C ARG A 135 5.31 -11.41 -31.54
N VAL A 136 5.34 -11.76 -30.26
CA VAL A 136 6.11 -12.93 -29.79
C VAL A 136 5.29 -14.24 -29.84
N GLY A 137 4.06 -14.21 -30.38
CA GLY A 137 3.21 -15.40 -30.57
C GLY A 137 2.54 -15.87 -29.28
N VAL A 138 2.36 -15.00 -28.29
CA VAL A 138 1.73 -15.31 -27.00
C VAL A 138 0.28 -14.82 -26.99
N SER A 139 -0.65 -15.71 -26.63
CA SER A 139 -2.04 -15.36 -26.40
C SER A 139 -2.22 -14.88 -24.96
N VAL A 140 -2.74 -13.68 -24.77
CA VAL A 140 -2.91 -13.07 -23.44
C VAL A 140 -4.37 -12.71 -23.19
N ASP A 141 -4.83 -12.98 -21.99
CA ASP A 141 -6.09 -12.46 -21.46
C ASP A 141 -5.84 -11.15 -20.68
N ARG A 142 -6.88 -10.59 -20.09
CA ARG A 142 -6.79 -9.34 -19.34
C ARG A 142 -5.91 -9.46 -18.08
N VAL A 143 -5.87 -10.64 -17.46
CA VAL A 143 -5.06 -10.89 -16.25
C VAL A 143 -3.59 -10.97 -16.65
N ALA A 144 -3.28 -11.76 -17.69
CA ALA A 144 -1.93 -11.90 -18.20
C ALA A 144 -1.35 -10.54 -18.67
N VAL A 145 -2.14 -9.71 -19.36
CA VAL A 145 -1.69 -8.35 -19.76
C VAL A 145 -1.33 -7.51 -18.55
N ARG A 146 -2.12 -7.59 -17.47
CA ARG A 146 -1.82 -6.86 -16.23
C ARG A 146 -0.52 -7.35 -15.60
N ASP A 147 -0.37 -8.67 -15.45
CA ASP A 147 0.80 -9.28 -14.80
C ASP A 147 2.07 -9.02 -15.61
N LEU A 148 2.01 -9.14 -16.94
CA LEU A 148 3.11 -8.80 -17.85
C LEU A 148 3.44 -7.30 -17.82
N SER A 149 2.44 -6.42 -17.70
CA SER A 149 2.67 -4.97 -17.55
C SER A 149 3.43 -4.65 -16.27
N SER A 150 3.09 -5.33 -15.16
CA SER A 150 3.80 -5.18 -13.87
C SER A 150 5.23 -5.71 -13.96
N GLU A 151 5.46 -6.78 -14.74
CA GLU A 151 6.80 -7.34 -14.92
C GLU A 151 7.70 -6.46 -15.79
N VAL A 152 7.17 -5.87 -16.86
CA VAL A 152 7.86 -4.84 -17.65
C VAL A 152 8.25 -3.65 -16.76
N GLU A 153 7.34 -3.21 -15.89
CA GLU A 153 7.59 -2.13 -14.94
C GLU A 153 8.71 -2.48 -13.97
N TRP A 154 8.65 -3.67 -13.36
CA TRP A 154 9.69 -4.15 -12.46
C TRP A 154 11.06 -4.19 -13.14
N ALA A 155 11.17 -4.74 -14.34
CA ALA A 155 12.43 -4.80 -15.06
C ALA A 155 13.04 -3.40 -15.25
N LYS A 156 12.23 -2.42 -15.65
CA LYS A 156 12.69 -1.04 -15.89
C LYS A 156 13.11 -0.33 -14.61
N VAL A 157 12.29 -0.40 -13.54
CA VAL A 157 12.62 0.26 -12.27
C VAL A 157 13.78 -0.39 -11.55
N SER A 158 14.06 -1.67 -11.84
CA SER A 158 15.22 -2.43 -11.35
C SER A 158 16.46 -2.28 -12.23
N LEU A 159 16.38 -1.50 -13.31
CA LEU A 159 17.46 -1.33 -14.31
C LEU A 159 17.89 -2.65 -14.96
N VAL A 160 16.95 -3.58 -15.14
CA VAL A 160 17.17 -4.88 -15.77
C VAL A 160 16.80 -4.79 -17.25
N THR A 161 17.76 -5.05 -18.12
CA THR A 161 17.53 -5.12 -19.56
C THR A 161 16.81 -6.41 -19.96
N ALA A 162 16.21 -6.48 -21.14
CA ALA A 162 15.62 -7.70 -21.64
C ALA A 162 16.63 -8.87 -21.73
N GLU A 163 17.90 -8.56 -22.00
CA GLU A 163 19.00 -9.55 -22.10
C GLU A 163 19.34 -10.13 -20.73
N ASP A 164 19.34 -9.29 -19.68
CA ASP A 164 19.66 -9.69 -18.31
C ASP A 164 18.45 -10.21 -17.52
N TYR A 165 17.23 -10.08 -18.08
CA TYR A 165 15.99 -10.35 -17.37
C TYR A 165 15.92 -11.76 -16.80
N VAL A 166 16.24 -12.78 -17.60
CA VAL A 166 16.18 -14.19 -17.15
C VAL A 166 17.09 -14.42 -15.95
N LYS A 167 18.32 -13.88 -16.01
CA LYS A 167 19.28 -14.02 -14.91
C LYS A 167 18.80 -13.27 -13.66
N ALA A 168 18.33 -12.04 -13.81
CA ALA A 168 17.84 -11.24 -12.69
C ALA A 168 16.61 -11.87 -12.04
N ALA A 169 15.64 -12.34 -12.83
CA ALA A 169 14.44 -12.99 -12.32
C ALA A 169 14.75 -14.27 -11.51
N LEU A 170 15.75 -15.05 -11.96
CA LEU A 170 16.20 -16.26 -11.24
C LEU A 170 16.96 -15.92 -9.95
N VAL A 171 17.77 -14.86 -9.95
CA VAL A 171 18.50 -14.42 -8.74
C VAL A 171 17.55 -13.92 -7.67
N ASP A 172 16.50 -13.18 -8.07
CA ASP A 172 15.50 -12.62 -7.16
C ASP A 172 14.35 -13.61 -6.84
N ASP A 173 14.46 -14.87 -7.27
CA ASP A 173 13.44 -15.92 -7.09
C ASP A 173 12.03 -15.46 -7.49
N ARG A 174 11.94 -14.72 -8.60
CA ARG A 174 10.67 -14.17 -9.08
C ARG A 174 9.84 -15.23 -9.77
N PRO A 175 8.55 -15.36 -9.42
CA PRO A 175 7.68 -16.28 -10.12
C PRO A 175 7.45 -15.83 -11.56
N ALA A 176 7.35 -16.77 -12.48
CA ALA A 176 7.01 -16.49 -13.87
C ALA A 176 5.59 -15.91 -13.98
N PRO A 177 5.42 -14.70 -14.57
CA PRO A 177 4.13 -14.02 -14.60
C PRO A 177 3.11 -14.80 -15.44
N SER A 178 1.92 -15.02 -14.91
CA SER A 178 0.81 -15.73 -15.59
C SER A 178 1.19 -17.08 -16.21
N GLY A 179 2.24 -17.74 -15.68
CA GLY A 179 2.70 -19.05 -16.15
C GLY A 179 3.56 -19.04 -17.42
N TYR A 180 3.97 -17.87 -17.91
CA TYR A 180 4.92 -17.77 -19.02
C TYR A 180 6.35 -17.94 -18.49
N ASP A 181 7.20 -18.67 -19.23
CA ASP A 181 8.62 -18.80 -18.89
C ASP A 181 9.35 -17.45 -19.03
N HIS A 182 10.43 -17.28 -18.26
CA HIS A 182 11.20 -16.04 -18.22
C HIS A 182 11.81 -15.67 -19.57
N GLN A 183 12.15 -16.65 -20.43
CA GLN A 183 12.67 -16.37 -21.77
C GLN A 183 11.60 -15.75 -22.67
N THR A 184 10.35 -16.20 -22.55
CA THR A 184 9.21 -15.60 -23.26
C THR A 184 8.94 -14.17 -22.77
N VAL A 185 9.05 -13.91 -21.47
CA VAL A 185 8.91 -12.58 -20.91
C VAL A 185 10.04 -11.66 -21.37
N ALA A 186 11.29 -12.12 -21.44
CA ALA A 186 12.41 -11.35 -22.00
C ALA A 186 12.15 -10.92 -23.44
N ARG A 187 11.67 -11.83 -24.30
CA ARG A 187 11.30 -11.50 -25.69
C ARG A 187 10.13 -10.50 -25.74
N LEU A 188 9.17 -10.62 -24.82
CA LEU A 188 8.05 -9.68 -24.74
C LEU A 188 8.53 -8.29 -24.32
N ILE A 189 9.48 -8.16 -23.39
CA ILE A 189 10.08 -6.87 -23.00
C ILE A 189 10.74 -6.22 -24.23
N THR A 190 11.51 -6.95 -25.00
CA THR A 190 12.10 -6.44 -26.25
C THR A 190 11.02 -5.96 -27.22
N ALA A 191 10.03 -6.80 -27.49
CA ALA A 191 8.93 -6.44 -28.41
C ALA A 191 8.10 -5.24 -27.91
N TYR A 192 7.97 -5.06 -26.61
CA TYR A 192 7.31 -3.90 -26.00
C TYR A 192 8.09 -2.60 -26.28
N GLU A 193 9.41 -2.62 -26.13
CA GLU A 193 10.26 -1.47 -26.47
C GLU A 193 10.21 -1.14 -27.96
N ASP A 194 10.19 -2.16 -28.86
CA ASP A 194 10.01 -1.97 -30.30
C ASP A 194 8.67 -1.30 -30.61
N VAL A 195 7.57 -1.76 -30.00
CA VAL A 195 6.23 -1.15 -30.17
C VAL A 195 6.22 0.32 -29.76
N LYS A 196 6.87 0.68 -28.65
CA LYS A 196 6.97 2.09 -28.23
C LYS A 196 7.79 2.92 -29.21
N THR A 197 8.94 2.40 -29.64
CA THR A 197 9.84 3.06 -30.59
C THR A 197 9.12 3.34 -31.92
N GLU A 198 8.45 2.36 -32.50
CA GLU A 198 7.69 2.50 -33.74
C GLU A 198 6.56 3.53 -33.64
N ARG A 199 5.93 3.64 -32.45
CA ARG A 199 4.87 4.61 -32.21
C ARG A 199 5.36 6.00 -31.81
N GLY A 200 6.67 6.18 -31.61
CA GLY A 200 7.27 7.43 -31.13
C GLY A 200 6.75 7.84 -29.75
N VAL A 201 6.53 6.87 -28.85
CA VAL A 201 6.01 7.09 -27.49
C VAL A 201 6.94 6.50 -26.44
N ILE A 202 6.83 7.02 -25.23
CA ILE A 202 7.56 6.55 -24.04
C ILE A 202 6.56 6.17 -22.96
N ASP A 203 6.98 5.32 -22.02
CA ASP A 203 6.21 5.06 -20.82
C ASP A 203 6.69 5.93 -19.64
N PHE A 204 6.09 5.70 -18.48
CA PHE A 204 6.34 6.53 -17.32
C PHE A 204 7.77 6.34 -16.76
N GLU A 205 8.31 5.12 -16.80
CA GLU A 205 9.66 4.81 -16.35
C GLU A 205 10.73 5.39 -17.29
N ASP A 206 10.43 5.48 -18.61
CA ASP A 206 11.35 6.08 -19.57
C ASP A 206 11.67 7.55 -19.24
N VAL A 207 10.75 8.27 -18.61
CA VAL A 207 10.99 9.66 -18.19
C VAL A 207 12.20 9.74 -17.25
N LEU A 208 12.33 8.80 -16.32
CA LEU A 208 13.46 8.75 -15.40
C LEU A 208 14.72 8.24 -16.09
N LEU A 209 14.60 7.17 -16.89
CA LEU A 209 15.71 6.57 -17.64
C LEU A 209 16.35 7.58 -18.61
N MET A 210 15.53 8.24 -19.41
CA MET A 210 16.01 9.21 -20.40
C MET A 210 16.68 10.42 -19.75
N LEU A 211 16.12 10.92 -18.63
CA LEU A 211 16.80 12.01 -17.93
C LEU A 211 18.11 11.54 -17.31
N ALA A 212 18.14 10.36 -16.69
CA ALA A 212 19.35 9.82 -16.08
C ALA A 212 20.45 9.60 -17.14
N ASP A 213 20.08 9.04 -18.29
CA ASP A 213 20.99 8.89 -19.42
C ASP A 213 21.47 10.25 -19.97
N MET A 214 20.56 11.22 -20.12
CA MET A 214 20.93 12.56 -20.59
C MET A 214 21.91 13.25 -19.64
N LEU A 215 21.73 13.11 -18.31
CA LEU A 215 22.66 13.64 -17.31
C LEU A 215 24.02 12.91 -17.33
N ASN A 216 24.00 11.61 -17.59
CA ASN A 216 25.22 10.79 -17.67
C ASN A 216 26.00 11.06 -18.94
N SER A 217 25.33 11.23 -20.08
CA SER A 217 25.94 11.34 -21.41
C SER A 217 26.29 12.78 -21.79
N HIS A 218 25.60 13.79 -21.20
CA HIS A 218 25.78 15.21 -21.57
C HIS A 218 26.23 16.04 -20.35
N ARG A 219 27.57 16.16 -20.21
CA ARG A 219 28.21 16.89 -19.10
C ARG A 219 27.65 18.30 -18.88
N GLN A 220 27.39 19.05 -19.96
CA GLN A 220 26.86 20.41 -19.86
C GLN A 220 25.47 20.45 -19.22
N VAL A 221 24.59 19.47 -19.51
CA VAL A 221 23.29 19.34 -18.90
C VAL A 221 23.43 19.00 -17.40
N ALA A 222 24.29 18.03 -17.09
CA ALA A 222 24.57 17.66 -15.72
C ALA A 222 25.11 18.84 -14.90
N ASP A 223 26.05 19.61 -15.43
CA ASP A 223 26.64 20.77 -14.76
C ASP A 223 25.58 21.88 -14.54
N GLU A 224 24.67 22.11 -15.52
CA GLU A 224 23.58 23.08 -15.38
C GLU A 224 22.60 22.66 -14.27
N VAL A 225 22.14 21.40 -14.26
CA VAL A 225 21.25 20.87 -13.22
C VAL A 225 21.92 20.90 -11.84
N ARG A 226 23.19 20.50 -11.76
CA ARG A 226 23.98 20.49 -10.53
C ARG A 226 24.29 21.89 -10.01
N SER A 227 24.41 22.88 -10.88
CA SER A 227 24.58 24.29 -10.46
C SER A 227 23.30 24.86 -9.87
N GLN A 228 22.14 24.45 -10.38
CA GLN A 228 20.83 24.88 -9.90
C GLN A 228 20.47 24.19 -8.58
N TYR A 229 20.51 22.85 -8.52
CA TYR A 229 20.10 22.09 -7.34
C TYR A 229 21.35 21.65 -6.54
N ARG A 230 21.51 22.22 -5.37
CA ARG A 230 22.68 21.95 -4.50
C ARG A 230 22.34 21.12 -3.29
N HIS A 231 21.09 21.18 -2.80
CA HIS A 231 20.64 20.51 -1.59
C HIS A 231 19.46 19.62 -1.93
N PHE A 232 19.59 18.32 -1.62
CA PHE A 232 18.56 17.33 -1.88
C PHE A 232 17.95 16.86 -0.57
N VAL A 233 16.63 16.75 -0.55
CA VAL A 233 15.88 16.13 0.54
C VAL A 233 14.98 15.08 -0.08
N VAL A 234 15.13 13.82 0.33
CA VAL A 234 14.32 12.70 -0.18
C VAL A 234 13.50 12.11 0.95
N ASP A 235 12.18 12.26 0.84
CA ASP A 235 11.21 11.68 1.78
C ASP A 235 10.82 10.26 1.33
N GLU A 236 10.41 9.41 2.28
CA GLU A 236 10.04 8.00 2.06
C GLU A 236 11.16 7.19 1.37
N TYR A 237 12.42 7.45 1.74
CA TYR A 237 13.59 6.88 1.06
C TYR A 237 13.66 5.35 1.08
N GLN A 238 12.93 4.68 1.99
CA GLN A 238 12.78 3.23 2.03
C GLN A 238 12.02 2.63 0.84
N ASP A 239 11.34 3.47 0.06
CA ASP A 239 10.58 3.04 -1.12
C ASP A 239 11.29 3.38 -2.45
N VAL A 240 12.50 3.90 -2.40
CA VAL A 240 13.27 4.26 -3.60
C VAL A 240 13.65 3.00 -4.37
N SER A 241 13.38 3.01 -5.69
CA SER A 241 13.79 1.96 -6.62
C SER A 241 15.23 2.19 -7.13
N PRO A 242 15.90 1.16 -7.69
CA PRO A 242 17.21 1.31 -8.34
C PRO A 242 17.25 2.42 -9.40
N LEU A 243 16.20 2.55 -10.22
CA LEU A 243 16.12 3.61 -11.21
C LEU A 243 16.06 5.02 -10.59
N GLN A 244 15.29 5.17 -9.51
CA GLN A 244 15.21 6.45 -8.80
C GLN A 244 16.51 6.78 -8.08
N GLN A 245 17.17 5.78 -7.51
CA GLN A 245 18.50 5.95 -6.93
C GLN A 245 19.52 6.35 -7.99
N PHE A 246 19.52 5.67 -9.13
CA PHE A 246 20.41 6.02 -10.25
C PHE A 246 20.21 7.47 -10.71
N LEU A 247 18.97 7.93 -10.84
CA LEU A 247 18.69 9.33 -11.17
C LEU A 247 19.17 10.30 -10.08
N LEU A 248 18.96 9.94 -8.79
CA LEU A 248 19.43 10.75 -7.66
C LEU A 248 20.96 10.88 -7.68
N ASP A 249 21.68 9.81 -7.99
CA ASP A 249 23.13 9.81 -8.11
C ASP A 249 23.60 10.71 -9.27
N GLN A 250 22.87 10.72 -10.41
CA GLN A 250 23.16 11.65 -11.50
C GLN A 250 22.92 13.11 -11.10
N TRP A 251 21.88 13.41 -10.34
CA TRP A 251 21.63 14.75 -9.80
C TRP A 251 22.70 15.20 -8.81
N LEU A 252 23.13 14.31 -7.93
CA LEU A 252 24.16 14.59 -6.92
C LEU A 252 25.55 14.77 -7.54
N GLY A 253 25.95 13.87 -8.46
CA GLY A 253 27.33 13.74 -8.89
C GLY A 253 28.23 13.42 -7.67
N ASP A 254 29.38 14.07 -7.58
CA ASP A 254 30.35 13.85 -6.49
C ASP A 254 29.99 14.56 -5.16
N ARG A 255 28.84 15.22 -5.10
CA ARG A 255 28.42 16.00 -3.91
C ARG A 255 27.72 15.12 -2.88
N LYS A 256 27.66 15.61 -1.64
CA LYS A 256 27.11 14.88 -0.52
C LYS A 256 25.99 15.63 0.24
N GLU A 257 25.49 16.74 -0.32
CA GLU A 257 24.43 17.55 0.31
C GLU A 257 23.07 16.87 0.11
N LEU A 258 22.91 15.72 0.76
CA LEU A 258 21.76 14.84 0.70
C LEU A 258 21.20 14.58 2.11
N CYS A 259 19.92 14.86 2.31
CA CYS A 259 19.17 14.44 3.49
C CYS A 259 18.12 13.42 3.05
N VAL A 260 18.21 12.20 3.55
CA VAL A 260 17.21 11.16 3.32
C VAL A 260 16.40 10.91 4.58
N VAL A 261 15.11 10.63 4.39
CA VAL A 261 14.19 10.33 5.50
C VAL A 261 13.38 9.10 5.15
N GLY A 262 13.30 8.16 6.09
CA GLY A 262 12.56 6.94 5.84
C GLY A 262 12.32 6.09 7.08
N ASP A 263 11.44 5.11 6.94
CA ASP A 263 11.13 4.07 7.91
C ASP A 263 11.28 2.69 7.26
N PRO A 264 12.32 1.91 7.57
CA PRO A 264 12.48 0.56 7.00
C PRO A 264 11.29 -0.36 7.29
N SER A 265 10.54 -0.08 8.39
CA SER A 265 9.34 -0.83 8.76
C SER A 265 8.11 -0.47 7.91
N GLN A 266 8.20 0.52 7.03
CA GLN A 266 7.14 0.93 6.11
C GLN A 266 7.45 0.61 4.64
N THR A 267 8.47 -0.20 4.34
CA THR A 267 8.72 -0.72 2.99
C THR A 267 7.69 -1.80 2.66
N ILE A 268 6.72 -1.45 1.82
CA ILE A 268 5.58 -2.30 1.44
C ILE A 268 5.30 -2.29 -0.08
N TYR A 269 6.29 -1.88 -0.89
CA TYR A 269 6.21 -1.79 -2.34
C TYR A 269 7.37 -2.52 -3.04
N SER A 270 7.90 -3.60 -2.42
CA SER A 270 9.01 -4.35 -3.01
C SER A 270 8.62 -5.00 -4.35
N PHE A 271 7.34 -5.37 -4.51
CA PHE A 271 6.82 -5.90 -5.77
C PHE A 271 6.92 -4.90 -6.95
N THR A 272 7.05 -3.59 -6.68
CA THR A 272 7.32 -2.56 -7.69
C THR A 272 8.80 -2.17 -7.77
N GLY A 273 9.71 -2.94 -7.19
CA GLY A 273 11.15 -2.69 -7.20
C GLY A 273 11.65 -1.75 -6.10
N ALA A 274 10.81 -1.35 -5.15
CA ALA A 274 11.25 -0.58 -3.97
C ALA A 274 12.14 -1.44 -3.06
N THR A 275 13.19 -0.85 -2.50
CA THR A 275 14.09 -1.56 -1.60
C THR A 275 14.54 -0.70 -0.41
N PRO A 276 14.52 -1.23 0.83
CA PRO A 276 15.01 -0.50 1.99
C PRO A 276 16.55 -0.45 2.07
N HIS A 277 17.26 -1.17 1.19
CA HIS A 277 18.72 -1.30 1.26
C HIS A 277 19.44 0.06 1.20
N TYR A 278 18.99 0.98 0.34
CA TYR A 278 19.59 2.30 0.25
C TYR A 278 19.51 3.09 1.56
N LEU A 279 18.43 2.94 2.31
CA LEU A 279 18.26 3.56 3.62
C LEU A 279 19.09 2.85 4.69
N LEU A 280 19.07 1.51 4.71
CA LEU A 280 19.78 0.70 5.71
C LEU A 280 21.30 0.77 5.54
N ASP A 281 21.78 0.80 4.29
CA ASP A 281 23.19 0.86 3.93
C ASP A 281 23.72 2.31 3.75
N PHE A 282 22.92 3.33 4.10
CA PHE A 282 23.27 4.73 3.86
C PHE A 282 24.64 5.11 4.46
N THR A 283 24.91 4.67 5.68
CA THR A 283 26.20 4.94 6.36
C THR A 283 27.38 4.16 5.75
N ARG A 284 27.10 3.08 5.01
CA ARG A 284 28.13 2.36 4.27
C ARG A 284 28.51 3.12 2.99
N THR A 285 27.54 3.76 2.35
CA THR A 285 27.75 4.61 1.17
C THR A 285 28.38 5.95 1.58
N TYR A 286 27.90 6.55 2.66
CA TYR A 286 28.36 7.83 3.19
C TYR A 286 28.91 7.64 4.61
N ALA A 287 30.21 7.35 4.73
CA ALA A 287 30.85 7.05 6.03
C ALA A 287 30.83 8.23 7.02
N ASP A 288 30.70 9.45 6.51
CA ASP A 288 30.59 10.69 7.26
C ASP A 288 29.12 11.14 7.53
N ALA A 289 28.14 10.27 7.25
CA ALA A 289 26.73 10.60 7.42
C ALA A 289 26.34 10.81 8.88
N GLN A 290 25.61 11.89 9.14
CA GLN A 290 24.91 12.07 10.41
C GLN A 290 23.62 11.26 10.40
N VAL A 291 23.44 10.36 11.39
CA VAL A 291 22.23 9.56 11.55
C VAL A 291 21.41 10.08 12.73
N VAL A 292 20.17 10.48 12.45
CA VAL A 292 19.22 10.92 13.48
C VAL A 292 18.05 9.92 13.54
N ARG A 293 17.61 9.55 14.76
CA ARG A 293 16.49 8.63 14.96
C ARG A 293 15.31 9.36 15.57
N LEU A 294 14.19 9.42 14.85
CA LEU A 294 12.93 9.96 15.36
C LEU A 294 12.07 8.81 15.85
N VAL A 295 11.87 8.71 17.15
CA VAL A 295 11.11 7.63 17.80
C VAL A 295 9.89 8.10 18.57
N ARG A 296 9.72 9.42 18.80
CA ARG A 296 8.57 10.01 19.50
C ARG A 296 7.36 10.05 18.59
N ASP A 297 6.38 9.18 18.85
CA ASP A 297 5.14 9.13 18.07
C ASP A 297 4.10 10.12 18.63
N TYR A 298 3.73 11.10 17.84
CA TYR A 298 2.74 12.15 18.16
C TYR A 298 1.34 11.83 17.60
N ARG A 299 1.23 10.76 16.83
CA ARG A 299 -0.01 10.36 16.15
C ARG A 299 -0.88 9.49 17.05
N SER A 300 -0.31 8.41 17.57
CA SER A 300 -1.04 7.29 18.12
C SER A 300 -0.99 7.23 19.64
N THR A 301 -2.03 6.67 20.25
CA THR A 301 -2.06 6.40 21.70
C THR A 301 -1.05 5.31 22.07
N PRO A 302 -0.60 5.25 23.36
CA PRO A 302 0.33 4.22 23.82
C PRO A 302 -0.11 2.79 23.52
N GLN A 303 -1.40 2.50 23.51
CA GLN A 303 -1.95 1.18 23.25
C GLN A 303 -1.72 0.75 21.79
N VAL A 304 -1.93 1.66 20.85
CA VAL A 304 -1.67 1.43 19.42
C VAL A 304 -0.17 1.26 19.18
N VAL A 305 0.65 2.17 19.72
CA VAL A 305 2.12 2.12 19.59
C VAL A 305 2.69 0.83 20.18
N HIS A 306 2.19 0.41 21.34
CA HIS A 306 2.63 -0.83 21.97
C HIS A 306 2.38 -2.05 21.06
N LEU A 307 1.18 -2.17 20.47
CA LEU A 307 0.86 -3.26 19.56
C LEU A 307 1.74 -3.23 18.30
N ALA A 308 1.95 -2.04 17.72
CA ALA A 308 2.81 -1.86 16.56
C ALA A 308 4.26 -2.32 16.84
N ASN A 309 4.85 -1.88 17.95
CA ASN A 309 6.18 -2.31 18.39
C ASN A 309 6.25 -3.83 18.60
N GLN A 310 5.23 -4.45 19.19
CA GLN A 310 5.19 -5.90 19.42
C GLN A 310 5.16 -6.69 18.12
N VAL A 311 4.42 -6.25 17.11
CA VAL A 311 4.34 -6.89 15.79
C VAL A 311 5.72 -6.87 15.10
N LEU A 312 6.44 -5.75 15.14
CA LEU A 312 7.78 -5.64 14.55
C LEU A 312 8.83 -6.45 15.32
N ARG A 313 8.81 -6.37 16.65
CA ARG A 313 9.77 -7.07 17.53
C ARG A 313 9.73 -8.58 17.30
N ARG A 314 8.53 -9.17 17.18
CA ARG A 314 8.35 -10.60 16.91
C ARG A 314 8.83 -11.01 15.52
N GLY A 315 8.81 -10.11 14.54
CA GLY A 315 9.31 -10.32 13.19
C GLY A 315 10.81 -10.09 13.04
N ARG A 316 11.50 -9.56 14.05
CA ARG A 316 12.92 -9.17 13.98
C ARG A 316 13.24 -8.34 12.74
N VAL A 317 12.36 -7.37 12.41
CA VAL A 317 12.50 -6.54 11.21
C VAL A 317 13.80 -5.73 11.29
N PRO A 318 14.72 -5.82 10.31
CA PRO A 318 15.96 -5.08 10.32
C PRO A 318 15.72 -3.56 10.34
N GLY A 319 16.46 -2.84 11.17
CA GLY A 319 16.36 -1.39 11.29
C GLY A 319 15.08 -0.86 11.93
N ALA A 320 14.19 -1.74 12.43
CA ALA A 320 12.97 -1.33 13.09
C ALA A 320 13.24 -0.43 14.30
N LEU A 321 12.50 0.68 14.39
CA LEU A 321 12.56 1.62 15.50
C LEU A 321 11.52 1.23 16.56
N GLU A 322 11.89 1.36 17.82
CA GLU A 322 10.94 1.24 18.94
C GLU A 322 10.29 2.60 19.20
N LEU A 323 9.03 2.73 18.83
CA LEU A 323 8.28 3.98 18.96
C LEU A 323 7.90 4.26 20.42
N VAL A 324 7.90 5.55 20.80
CA VAL A 324 7.52 6.05 22.13
C VAL A 324 6.36 7.02 21.96
N ALA A 325 5.16 6.60 22.35
CA ALA A 325 3.97 7.44 22.25
C ALA A 325 4.08 8.71 23.09
N GLN A 326 3.65 9.82 22.51
CA GLN A 326 3.60 11.13 23.20
C GLN A 326 2.16 11.54 23.54
N ARG A 327 1.15 10.84 23.02
CA ARG A 327 -0.26 11.09 23.35
C ARG A 327 -0.64 10.49 24.69
N PRO A 328 -1.67 11.01 25.38
CA PRO A 328 -2.30 10.37 26.51
C PRO A 328 -2.78 8.95 26.20
N ALA A 329 -2.98 8.13 27.24
CA ALA A 329 -3.54 6.81 27.09
C ALA A 329 -4.96 6.88 26.50
N GLY A 330 -5.22 6.01 25.54
CA GLY A 330 -6.51 5.83 24.88
C GLY A 330 -7.15 4.47 25.22
N PRO A 331 -8.19 4.08 24.49
CA PRO A 331 -8.82 2.78 24.67
C PRO A 331 -7.85 1.64 24.28
N PRO A 332 -8.00 0.45 24.87
CA PRO A 332 -7.24 -0.72 24.45
C PRO A 332 -7.60 -1.12 23.01
N ALA A 333 -6.62 -1.65 22.28
CA ALA A 333 -6.90 -2.28 21.00
C ALA A 333 -7.87 -3.46 21.20
N SER A 334 -8.88 -3.56 20.35
CA SER A 334 -9.88 -4.63 20.43
C SER A 334 -9.63 -5.70 19.36
N PHE A 335 -10.00 -6.94 19.69
CA PHE A 335 -9.77 -8.12 18.86
C PHE A 335 -11.07 -8.92 18.78
N THR A 336 -11.57 -9.13 17.58
CA THR A 336 -12.88 -9.79 17.39
C THR A 336 -12.78 -10.90 16.34
N ALA A 337 -13.24 -12.10 16.70
CA ALA A 337 -13.41 -13.20 15.76
C ALA A 337 -14.88 -13.35 15.41
N TYR A 338 -15.20 -13.30 14.13
CA TYR A 338 -16.55 -13.45 13.60
C TYR A 338 -16.74 -14.84 12.99
N ASP A 339 -17.98 -15.26 12.83
CA ASP A 339 -18.29 -16.59 12.26
C ASP A 339 -18.00 -16.63 10.76
N ASP A 340 -18.31 -15.55 10.03
CA ASP A 340 -18.10 -15.43 8.58
C ASP A 340 -17.87 -13.98 8.14
N ASP A 341 -17.56 -13.79 6.84
CA ASP A 341 -17.23 -12.47 6.26
C ASP A 341 -18.38 -11.47 6.39
N ASP A 342 -19.63 -11.91 6.24
CA ASP A 342 -20.81 -11.04 6.35
C ASP A 342 -21.02 -10.60 7.80
N ALA A 343 -20.82 -11.50 8.76
CA ALA A 343 -20.88 -11.19 10.20
C ALA A 343 -19.75 -10.22 10.60
N GLU A 344 -18.54 -10.36 10.02
CA GLU A 344 -17.43 -9.42 10.24
C GLU A 344 -17.81 -8.03 9.73
N ALA A 345 -18.33 -7.94 8.51
CA ALA A 345 -18.71 -6.67 7.88
C ALA A 345 -19.84 -5.98 8.68
N ALA A 346 -20.90 -6.72 9.05
CA ALA A 346 -22.00 -6.20 9.86
C ALA A 346 -21.52 -5.75 11.25
N GLY A 347 -20.63 -6.52 11.89
CA GLY A 347 -20.05 -6.19 13.18
C GLY A 347 -19.24 -4.90 13.15
N ILE A 348 -18.41 -4.72 12.12
CA ILE A 348 -17.62 -3.49 11.88
C ILE A 348 -18.55 -2.31 11.64
N ALA A 349 -19.56 -2.44 10.77
CA ALA A 349 -20.53 -1.38 10.49
C ALA A 349 -21.27 -0.94 11.77
N ALA A 350 -21.70 -1.90 12.61
CA ALA A 350 -22.33 -1.61 13.89
C ALA A 350 -21.38 -0.88 14.86
N ARG A 351 -20.08 -1.22 14.87
CA ARG A 351 -19.08 -0.55 15.71
C ARG A 351 -18.79 0.87 15.20
N ALA A 352 -18.65 1.04 13.88
CA ALA A 352 -18.51 2.36 13.25
C ALA A 352 -19.71 3.26 13.60
N GLY A 353 -20.93 2.74 13.52
CA GLY A 353 -22.14 3.47 13.92
C GLY A 353 -22.13 3.91 15.39
N ARG A 354 -21.62 3.07 16.30
CA ARG A 354 -21.47 3.47 17.72
C ARG A 354 -20.44 4.59 17.91
N LEU A 355 -19.31 4.53 17.19
CA LEU A 355 -18.30 5.59 17.24
C LEU A 355 -18.86 6.91 16.69
N ILE A 356 -19.59 6.85 15.59
CA ILE A 356 -20.28 8.02 15.03
C ILE A 356 -21.28 8.61 16.04
N ALA A 357 -22.10 7.76 16.67
CA ALA A 357 -23.04 8.18 17.69
C ALA A 357 -22.35 8.78 18.95
N SER A 358 -21.09 8.41 19.23
CA SER A 358 -20.27 9.00 20.29
C SER A 358 -19.54 10.28 19.90
N GLY A 359 -19.67 10.75 18.63
CA GLY A 359 -19.11 12.00 18.15
C GLY A 359 -17.88 11.88 17.26
N VAL A 360 -17.42 10.67 16.91
CA VAL A 360 -16.34 10.50 15.93
C VAL A 360 -16.90 10.78 14.53
N ARG A 361 -16.24 11.69 13.78
CA ARG A 361 -16.69 12.01 12.43
C ARG A 361 -16.52 10.79 11.51
N PRO A 362 -17.46 10.52 10.60
CA PRO A 362 -17.33 9.41 9.65
C PRO A 362 -16.04 9.46 8.82
N SER A 363 -15.58 10.65 8.43
CA SER A 363 -14.32 10.87 7.71
C SER A 363 -13.06 10.50 8.51
N GLU A 364 -13.17 10.39 9.85
CA GLU A 364 -12.10 9.97 10.75
C GLU A 364 -12.17 8.47 11.11
N ILE A 365 -12.95 7.70 10.37
CA ILE A 365 -13.08 6.25 10.52
C ILE A 365 -12.62 5.56 9.23
N ALA A 366 -11.81 4.51 9.36
CA ALA A 366 -11.40 3.68 8.22
C ALA A 366 -11.59 2.18 8.49
N VAL A 367 -12.00 1.44 7.46
CA VAL A 367 -11.93 -0.02 7.40
C VAL A 367 -10.84 -0.38 6.39
N LEU A 368 -9.80 -1.03 6.88
CA LEU A 368 -8.63 -1.40 6.08
C LEU A 368 -8.58 -2.91 5.90
N TYR A 369 -8.38 -3.34 4.68
CA TYR A 369 -8.34 -4.75 4.28
C TYR A 369 -7.15 -5.06 3.38
N ARG A 370 -6.86 -6.33 3.14
CA ARG A 370 -5.69 -6.74 2.35
C ARG A 370 -5.92 -6.63 0.85
N THR A 371 -7.08 -6.99 0.36
CA THR A 371 -7.40 -7.01 -1.08
C THR A 371 -8.67 -6.23 -1.38
N ASN A 372 -8.71 -5.56 -2.53
CA ASN A 372 -9.90 -4.80 -2.94
C ASN A 372 -11.16 -5.67 -3.10
N ALA A 373 -11.01 -6.98 -3.31
CA ALA A 373 -12.15 -7.89 -3.38
C ALA A 373 -12.95 -8.00 -2.07
N GLN A 374 -12.36 -7.58 -0.94
CA GLN A 374 -13.04 -7.57 0.36
C GLN A 374 -13.99 -6.38 0.53
N SER A 375 -13.84 -5.31 -0.28
CA SER A 375 -14.61 -4.06 -0.08
C SER A 375 -16.11 -4.28 -0.18
N ALA A 376 -16.58 -5.13 -1.10
CA ALA A 376 -18.00 -5.32 -1.39
C ALA A 376 -18.85 -5.71 -0.15
N ALA A 377 -18.32 -6.53 0.74
CA ALA A 377 -19.02 -6.90 1.96
C ALA A 377 -19.17 -5.71 2.92
N PHE A 378 -18.11 -4.91 3.08
CA PHE A 378 -18.11 -3.71 3.93
C PHE A 378 -18.99 -2.61 3.35
N GLU A 379 -18.98 -2.42 2.02
CA GLU A 379 -19.84 -1.48 1.31
C GLU A 379 -21.32 -1.81 1.56
N SER A 380 -21.69 -3.09 1.41
CA SER A 380 -23.06 -3.53 1.70
C SER A 380 -23.44 -3.30 3.16
N ALA A 381 -22.58 -3.69 4.11
CA ALA A 381 -22.88 -3.58 5.53
C ALA A 381 -23.01 -2.13 6.02
N LEU A 382 -22.16 -1.21 5.53
CA LEU A 382 -22.25 0.21 5.85
C LEU A 382 -23.50 0.85 5.24
N ALA A 383 -23.83 0.49 3.97
CA ALA A 383 -25.05 0.97 3.33
C ALA A 383 -26.32 0.49 4.07
N ASP A 384 -26.36 -0.78 4.53
CA ASP A 384 -27.47 -1.34 5.31
C ASP A 384 -27.61 -0.64 6.68
N ALA A 385 -26.49 -0.19 7.25
CA ALA A 385 -26.47 0.60 8.48
C ALA A 385 -26.76 2.10 8.27
N GLY A 386 -26.97 2.56 7.01
CA GLY A 386 -27.20 3.97 6.70
C GLY A 386 -25.95 4.86 6.85
N ILE A 387 -24.74 4.27 6.84
CA ILE A 387 -23.48 4.97 7.01
C ILE A 387 -22.87 5.25 5.63
N SER A 388 -22.59 6.54 5.34
CA SER A 388 -21.88 6.92 4.12
C SER A 388 -20.44 6.42 4.14
N TYR A 389 -19.92 6.00 3.00
CA TYR A 389 -18.57 5.48 2.87
C TYR A 389 -17.88 5.95 1.60
N LEU A 390 -16.54 5.89 1.59
CA LEU A 390 -15.68 6.22 0.45
C LEU A 390 -14.70 5.08 0.19
N VAL A 391 -14.74 4.46 -0.99
CA VAL A 391 -13.78 3.42 -1.40
C VAL A 391 -12.53 4.07 -2.01
N ARG A 392 -11.37 3.83 -1.38
CA ARG A 392 -10.06 4.25 -1.91
C ARG A 392 -9.34 3.07 -2.56
N GLY A 393 -8.72 3.34 -3.74
CA GLY A 393 -7.99 2.30 -4.50
C GLY A 393 -8.76 1.73 -5.68
N GLY A 394 -9.98 2.25 -5.94
CA GLY A 394 -10.67 2.13 -7.21
C GLY A 394 -10.09 3.06 -8.29
N GLU A 395 -10.80 3.20 -9.41
CA GLU A 395 -10.46 4.18 -10.45
C GLU A 395 -10.27 5.57 -9.81
N ARG A 396 -9.16 6.25 -10.14
CA ARG A 396 -8.83 7.54 -9.52
C ARG A 396 -9.99 8.52 -9.72
N PHE A 397 -10.42 9.21 -8.67
CA PHE A 397 -11.61 10.07 -8.65
C PHE A 397 -11.74 10.94 -9.92
N PHE A 398 -10.69 11.67 -10.26
CA PHE A 398 -10.68 12.55 -11.44
C PHE A 398 -10.57 11.81 -12.78
N GLN A 399 -10.32 10.51 -12.79
CA GLN A 399 -10.31 9.66 -13.99
C GLN A 399 -11.65 8.98 -14.25
N ARG A 400 -12.54 8.95 -13.26
CA ARG A 400 -13.89 8.42 -13.42
C ARG A 400 -14.63 9.20 -14.51
N LYS A 401 -15.32 8.48 -15.39
CA LYS A 401 -16.02 9.09 -16.51
C LYS A 401 -17.02 10.17 -16.05
N GLU A 402 -17.83 9.84 -15.04
CA GLU A 402 -18.84 10.74 -14.48
C GLU A 402 -18.24 12.03 -13.89
N VAL A 403 -17.05 11.95 -13.28
CA VAL A 403 -16.35 13.12 -12.73
C VAL A 403 -15.78 13.99 -13.86
N ARG A 404 -15.19 13.38 -14.87
CA ARG A 404 -14.68 14.11 -16.04
C ARG A 404 -15.80 14.83 -16.77
N ASP A 405 -16.91 14.11 -17.00
CA ASP A 405 -18.10 14.67 -17.66
C ASP A 405 -18.68 15.85 -16.83
N ALA A 406 -18.77 15.71 -15.51
CA ALA A 406 -19.22 16.74 -14.60
C ALA A 406 -18.28 17.98 -14.63
N ILE A 407 -16.95 17.79 -14.59
CA ILE A 407 -15.98 18.88 -14.68
C ILE A 407 -16.09 19.63 -16.00
N VAL A 408 -16.33 18.93 -17.12
CA VAL A 408 -16.55 19.55 -18.42
C VAL A 408 -17.82 20.44 -18.40
N LEU A 409 -18.91 19.96 -17.78
CA LEU A 409 -20.14 20.75 -17.62
C LEU A 409 -19.91 21.98 -16.73
N LEU A 410 -19.22 21.84 -15.60
CA LEU A 410 -18.88 22.94 -14.71
C LEU A 410 -17.99 24.01 -15.39
N ARG A 411 -17.02 23.58 -16.21
CA ARG A 411 -16.21 24.49 -17.04
C ARG A 411 -17.06 25.23 -18.08
N GLY A 412 -18.03 24.56 -18.66
CA GLY A 412 -19.01 25.16 -19.59
C GLY A 412 -19.81 26.24 -18.88
N ALA A 413 -20.39 25.89 -17.73
CA ALA A 413 -21.21 26.80 -16.91
C ALA A 413 -20.41 28.00 -16.39
N ALA A 414 -19.13 27.83 -16.04
CA ALA A 414 -18.29 28.96 -15.58
C ALA A 414 -18.15 30.08 -16.61
N ARG A 415 -18.38 29.81 -17.91
CA ARG A 415 -18.33 30.84 -18.97
C ARG A 415 -19.62 31.68 -19.06
N SER A 416 -20.70 31.19 -18.51
CA SER A 416 -22.03 31.80 -18.53
C SER A 416 -22.63 31.87 -17.12
N ALA A 417 -21.78 31.93 -16.09
CA ALA A 417 -22.19 31.97 -14.70
C ALA A 417 -23.00 33.24 -14.40
N ASP A 418 -24.10 33.07 -13.66
CA ASP A 418 -24.91 34.16 -13.19
C ASP A 418 -24.22 34.79 -11.96
N PRO A 419 -23.81 36.08 -12.02
CA PRO A 419 -23.15 36.72 -10.90
C PRO A 419 -24.09 36.94 -9.68
N ASP A 420 -25.41 36.90 -9.87
CA ASP A 420 -26.40 37.10 -8.83
C ASP A 420 -26.79 35.82 -8.09
N GLN A 421 -26.44 34.63 -8.65
CA GLN A 421 -26.69 33.33 -8.01
C GLN A 421 -25.44 32.85 -7.27
N PRO A 422 -25.53 32.36 -6.00
CA PRO A 422 -24.42 31.80 -5.27
C PRO A 422 -23.79 30.60 -6.02
N MET A 423 -22.45 30.55 -6.06
CA MET A 423 -21.71 29.49 -6.78
C MET A 423 -22.14 28.08 -6.40
N PRO A 424 -22.36 27.68 -5.11
CA PRO A 424 -22.82 26.35 -4.77
C PRO A 424 -24.19 25.96 -5.35
N GLU A 425 -25.10 26.93 -5.51
CA GLU A 425 -26.41 26.70 -6.14
C GLU A 425 -26.26 26.44 -7.64
N GLN A 426 -25.44 27.24 -8.33
CA GLN A 426 -25.14 27.00 -9.75
C GLN A 426 -24.51 25.60 -9.97
N VAL A 427 -23.64 25.16 -9.07
CA VAL A 427 -23.03 23.81 -9.13
C VAL A 427 -24.10 22.72 -8.98
N ARG A 428 -25.03 22.87 -8.03
CA ARG A 428 -26.14 21.91 -7.84
C ARG A 428 -27.03 21.85 -9.09
N ASP A 429 -27.35 22.98 -9.68
CA ASP A 429 -28.16 23.05 -10.91
C ASP A 429 -27.47 22.34 -12.06
N VAL A 430 -26.18 22.59 -12.28
CA VAL A 430 -25.38 21.93 -13.33
C VAL A 430 -25.31 20.44 -13.10
N LEU A 431 -25.02 19.98 -11.89
CA LEU A 431 -24.88 18.55 -11.58
C LEU A 431 -26.23 17.82 -11.58
N THR A 432 -27.32 18.49 -11.30
CA THR A 432 -28.69 17.94 -11.46
C THR A 432 -28.94 17.57 -12.92
N THR A 433 -28.48 18.36 -13.87
CA THR A 433 -28.58 18.00 -15.30
C THR A 433 -27.73 16.79 -15.68
N ALA A 434 -26.67 16.49 -14.90
CA ALA A 434 -25.84 15.31 -15.04
C ALA A 434 -26.37 14.09 -14.27
N GLY A 435 -27.53 14.22 -13.59
CA GLY A 435 -28.20 13.15 -12.87
C GLY A 435 -27.90 13.09 -11.37
N TRP A 436 -27.32 14.14 -10.79
CA TRP A 436 -27.23 14.28 -9.33
C TRP A 436 -28.60 14.63 -8.74
N THR A 437 -28.87 14.14 -7.55
CA THR A 437 -30.09 14.43 -6.79
C THR A 437 -29.72 14.76 -5.35
N GLU A 438 -30.52 15.59 -4.68
CA GLU A 438 -30.26 15.99 -3.29
C GLU A 438 -30.29 14.79 -2.33
N GLN A 439 -31.13 13.81 -2.61
CA GLN A 439 -31.20 12.56 -1.85
C GLN A 439 -30.44 11.45 -2.57
N PRO A 440 -29.70 10.62 -1.81
CA PRO A 440 -28.98 9.50 -2.40
C PRO A 440 -29.95 8.49 -3.05
N PRO A 441 -29.60 7.88 -4.19
CA PRO A 441 -30.43 6.88 -4.83
C PRO A 441 -30.55 5.63 -3.94
N ALA A 442 -31.73 5.02 -3.92
CA ALA A 442 -31.95 3.74 -3.24
C ALA A 442 -31.20 2.56 -3.91
N ALA A 443 -30.82 2.73 -5.19
CA ALA A 443 -30.04 1.74 -5.93
C ALA A 443 -28.60 1.64 -5.38
N ARG A 444 -28.07 0.39 -5.31
CA ARG A 444 -26.70 0.07 -4.89
C ARG A 444 -25.76 -0.02 -6.10
N GLY A 445 -24.46 -0.09 -5.86
CA GLY A 445 -23.43 -0.25 -6.90
C GLY A 445 -23.20 1.02 -7.73
N ALA A 446 -22.98 0.89 -9.04
CA ALA A 446 -22.54 1.96 -9.93
C ALA A 446 -23.41 3.24 -9.89
N ALA A 447 -24.70 3.14 -9.65
CA ALA A 447 -25.59 4.31 -9.52
C ALA A 447 -25.28 5.10 -8.23
N ARG A 448 -25.00 4.40 -7.13
CA ARG A 448 -24.62 5.01 -5.85
C ARG A 448 -23.23 5.63 -5.94
N GLU A 449 -22.26 4.93 -6.51
CA GLU A 449 -20.90 5.46 -6.71
C GLU A 449 -20.88 6.72 -7.58
N ARG A 450 -21.68 6.74 -8.64
CA ARG A 450 -21.85 7.92 -9.49
C ARG A 450 -22.42 9.10 -8.70
N TRP A 451 -23.44 8.86 -7.91
CA TRP A 451 -24.04 9.88 -7.06
C TRP A 451 -23.03 10.41 -6.03
N GLU A 452 -22.29 9.55 -5.36
CA GLU A 452 -21.27 9.92 -4.38
C GLU A 452 -20.13 10.75 -5.01
N ALA A 453 -19.73 10.42 -6.23
CA ALA A 453 -18.74 11.20 -6.96
C ALA A 453 -19.23 12.62 -7.26
N MET A 454 -20.49 12.79 -7.65
CA MET A 454 -21.09 14.11 -7.87
C MET A 454 -21.33 14.86 -6.56
N GLN A 455 -21.75 14.17 -5.51
CA GLN A 455 -21.92 14.73 -4.16
C GLN A 455 -20.59 15.30 -3.62
N ALA A 456 -19.47 14.64 -3.92
CA ALA A 456 -18.15 15.14 -3.57
C ALA A 456 -17.82 16.49 -4.26
N LEU A 457 -18.25 16.67 -5.50
CA LEU A 457 -18.08 17.95 -6.20
C LEU A 457 -18.99 19.06 -5.61
N VAL A 458 -20.22 18.70 -5.19
CA VAL A 458 -21.11 19.62 -4.47
C VAL A 458 -20.48 20.05 -3.13
N GLY A 459 -20.01 19.08 -2.33
CA GLY A 459 -19.34 19.38 -1.07
C GLY A 459 -18.11 20.27 -1.23
N LEU A 460 -17.31 20.04 -2.28
CA LEU A 460 -16.18 20.91 -2.59
C LEU A 460 -16.63 22.35 -2.91
N ALA A 461 -17.73 22.50 -3.62
CA ALA A 461 -18.26 23.85 -3.90
C ALA A 461 -18.70 24.57 -2.61
N ASP A 462 -19.34 23.83 -1.69
CA ASP A 462 -19.71 24.36 -0.38
C ASP A 462 -18.48 24.76 0.45
N ASP A 463 -17.43 23.92 0.47
CA ASP A 463 -16.17 24.19 1.17
C ASP A 463 -15.45 25.42 0.59
N VAL A 464 -15.39 25.55 -0.73
CA VAL A 464 -14.75 26.68 -1.43
C VAL A 464 -15.53 27.97 -1.16
N ALA A 465 -16.86 27.90 -1.11
CA ALA A 465 -17.69 29.04 -0.78
C ALA A 465 -17.53 29.49 0.69
N ALA A 466 -17.48 28.50 1.61
CA ALA A 466 -17.30 28.78 3.04
C ALA A 466 -15.90 29.34 3.37
N ALA A 467 -14.89 28.99 2.58
CA ALA A 467 -13.52 29.48 2.76
C ALA A 467 -13.28 30.86 2.12
N ALA A 468 -14.19 31.34 1.29
CA ALA A 468 -14.06 32.66 0.61
C ALA A 468 -14.35 33.81 1.57
N PRO A 469 -13.62 34.96 1.47
CA PRO A 469 -13.92 36.14 2.23
C PRO A 469 -15.32 36.71 1.89
N GLU A 470 -16.01 37.31 2.87
CA GLU A 470 -17.34 37.90 2.68
C GLU A 470 -17.34 39.00 1.61
N ASP A 471 -16.24 39.74 1.46
CA ASP A 471 -16.07 40.84 0.48
C ASP A 471 -15.64 40.34 -0.91
N ALA A 472 -15.31 39.04 -1.06
CA ALA A 472 -14.91 38.43 -2.33
C ALA A 472 -15.44 36.98 -2.41
N PRO A 473 -16.76 36.81 -2.67
CA PRO A 473 -17.38 35.49 -2.70
C PRO A 473 -16.78 34.62 -3.82
N ALA A 474 -16.72 33.31 -3.56
CA ALA A 474 -16.20 32.35 -4.53
C ALA A 474 -17.10 32.31 -5.79
N THR A 475 -16.46 32.21 -6.95
CA THR A 475 -17.12 32.16 -8.26
C THR A 475 -16.98 30.75 -8.86
N MET A 476 -17.79 30.47 -9.91
CA MET A 476 -17.62 29.25 -10.70
C MET A 476 -16.20 29.10 -11.29
N ALA A 477 -15.56 30.22 -11.67
CA ALA A 477 -14.19 30.23 -12.15
C ALA A 477 -13.19 29.82 -11.05
N THR A 478 -13.41 30.29 -9.81
CA THR A 478 -12.62 29.89 -8.64
C THR A 478 -12.71 28.40 -8.39
N LEU A 479 -13.92 27.82 -8.44
CA LEU A 479 -14.14 26.39 -8.27
C LEU A 479 -13.46 25.58 -9.38
N VAL A 480 -13.59 25.99 -10.65
CA VAL A 480 -12.94 25.29 -11.77
C VAL A 480 -11.42 25.29 -11.62
N GLY A 481 -10.83 26.43 -11.21
CA GLY A 481 -9.40 26.51 -10.90
C GLY A 481 -8.97 25.54 -9.81
N GLU A 482 -9.72 25.46 -8.71
CA GLU A 482 -9.49 24.51 -7.60
C GLU A 482 -9.61 23.05 -8.06
N LEU A 483 -10.64 22.74 -8.89
CA LEU A 483 -10.80 21.40 -9.47
C LEU A 483 -9.63 21.02 -10.38
N GLU A 484 -9.09 21.94 -11.18
CA GLU A 484 -7.93 21.72 -12.04
C GLU A 484 -6.65 21.49 -11.22
N GLU A 485 -6.45 22.28 -10.17
CA GLU A 485 -5.32 22.09 -9.26
C GLU A 485 -5.40 20.75 -8.55
N ARG A 486 -6.58 20.41 -8.00
CA ARG A 486 -6.80 19.10 -7.36
C ARG A 486 -6.71 17.93 -8.32
N ALA A 487 -7.19 18.08 -9.55
CA ALA A 487 -7.06 17.03 -10.57
C ALA A 487 -5.59 16.80 -10.95
N SER A 488 -4.81 17.87 -11.10
CA SER A 488 -3.37 17.77 -11.37
C SER A 488 -2.61 17.15 -10.20
N ALA A 489 -3.03 17.45 -8.96
CA ALA A 489 -2.48 16.90 -7.73
C ALA A 489 -3.08 15.54 -7.34
N GLN A 490 -4.06 15.03 -8.08
CA GLN A 490 -4.85 13.82 -7.75
C GLN A 490 -5.49 13.88 -6.34
N HIS A 491 -5.93 15.07 -5.93
CA HIS A 491 -6.48 15.35 -4.60
C HIS A 491 -8.01 15.33 -4.66
N ALA A 492 -8.62 14.16 -4.47
CA ALA A 492 -10.08 14.04 -4.45
C ALA A 492 -10.70 14.92 -3.33
N PRO A 493 -11.89 15.52 -3.56
CA PRO A 493 -12.63 16.20 -2.53
C PRO A 493 -12.93 15.29 -1.34
N THR A 494 -12.94 15.83 -0.13
CA THR A 494 -13.25 15.08 1.08
C THR A 494 -14.76 14.81 1.12
N VAL A 495 -15.17 13.56 1.02
CA VAL A 495 -16.56 13.15 1.28
C VAL A 495 -16.67 12.80 2.76
N GLU A 496 -17.71 13.28 3.44
CA GLU A 496 -18.06 12.84 4.79
C GLU A 496 -18.55 11.39 4.75
N GLY A 497 -17.63 10.47 5.01
CA GLY A 497 -17.94 9.04 4.99
C GLY A 497 -16.79 8.19 5.54
N VAL A 498 -17.13 6.96 5.97
CA VAL A 498 -16.14 5.97 6.41
C VAL A 498 -15.25 5.57 5.24
N THR A 499 -13.94 5.63 5.42
CA THR A 499 -13.00 5.24 4.37
C THR A 499 -12.85 3.72 4.31
N LEU A 500 -13.10 3.14 3.14
CA LEU A 500 -12.77 1.76 2.79
C LEU A 500 -11.52 1.74 1.94
N ALA A 501 -10.46 1.06 2.37
CA ALA A 501 -9.19 1.05 1.64
C ALA A 501 -8.41 -0.26 1.80
N SER A 502 -7.61 -0.61 0.80
CA SER A 502 -6.58 -1.62 1.03
C SER A 502 -5.49 -1.05 1.94
N LEU A 503 -4.81 -1.92 2.69
CA LEU A 503 -3.69 -1.54 3.56
C LEU A 503 -2.60 -0.77 2.81
N HIS A 504 -2.33 -1.12 1.55
CA HIS A 504 -1.37 -0.38 0.71
C HIS A 504 -1.84 1.05 0.42
N ALA A 505 -3.13 1.22 0.07
CA ALA A 505 -3.71 2.53 -0.21
C ALA A 505 -3.81 3.43 1.05
N ALA A 506 -3.74 2.84 2.24
CA ALA A 506 -3.75 3.55 3.51
C ALA A 506 -2.40 4.16 3.90
N LYS A 507 -1.29 3.82 3.21
CA LYS A 507 0.02 4.39 3.49
C LYS A 507 0.00 5.92 3.31
N GLY A 508 0.57 6.63 4.29
CA GLY A 508 0.56 8.10 4.32
C GLY A 508 -0.75 8.75 4.82
N LEU A 509 -1.77 7.93 5.15
CA LEU A 509 -3.03 8.39 5.73
C LEU A 509 -3.11 8.08 7.23
N GLU A 510 -4.12 8.63 7.92
CA GLU A 510 -4.36 8.38 9.35
C GLU A 510 -5.79 8.75 9.73
N TRP A 511 -6.36 8.06 10.71
CA TRP A 511 -7.73 8.23 11.18
C TRP A 511 -7.81 8.08 12.70
N ASP A 512 -8.83 8.65 13.32
CA ASP A 512 -9.06 8.48 14.75
C ASP A 512 -9.46 7.04 15.09
N ALA A 513 -10.20 6.37 14.19
CA ALA A 513 -10.61 4.98 14.35
C ALA A 513 -10.26 4.14 13.12
N VAL A 514 -9.60 3.01 13.34
CA VAL A 514 -9.21 2.06 12.28
C VAL A 514 -9.68 0.66 12.64
N PHE A 515 -10.39 0.04 11.69
CA PHE A 515 -10.75 -1.36 11.68
C PHE A 515 -9.84 -2.11 10.70
N LEU A 516 -9.01 -3.03 11.20
CA LEU A 516 -8.19 -3.92 10.37
C LEU A 516 -8.95 -5.23 10.19
N ALA A 517 -9.60 -5.37 9.04
CA ALA A 517 -10.48 -6.50 8.74
C ALA A 517 -9.76 -7.63 7.99
N GLY A 518 -10.19 -8.86 8.24
CA GLY A 518 -9.66 -10.03 7.57
C GLY A 518 -8.23 -10.40 7.96
N VAL A 519 -7.81 -10.13 9.23
CA VAL A 519 -6.45 -10.44 9.71
C VAL A 519 -6.27 -11.95 9.97
N SER A 520 -6.40 -12.75 8.90
CA SER A 520 -6.35 -14.21 8.92
C SER A 520 -5.27 -14.76 7.99
N GLU A 521 -4.80 -15.98 8.28
CA GLU A 521 -3.92 -16.72 7.36
C GLU A 521 -4.53 -16.82 5.97
N GLY A 522 -3.72 -16.59 4.95
CA GLY A 522 -4.14 -16.55 3.55
C GLY A 522 -4.59 -15.17 3.06
N LEU A 523 -4.92 -14.24 3.98
CA LEU A 523 -5.11 -12.82 3.70
C LEU A 523 -3.99 -11.96 4.31
N MET A 524 -3.53 -12.28 5.53
CA MET A 524 -2.46 -11.58 6.22
C MET A 524 -1.61 -12.59 7.04
N PRO A 525 -0.50 -13.10 6.54
CA PRO A 525 0.05 -12.87 5.18
C PRO A 525 -0.86 -13.41 4.08
N ILE A 526 -0.78 -12.77 2.91
CA ILE A 526 -1.49 -13.28 1.71
C ILE A 526 -0.88 -14.62 1.27
N SER A 527 -1.70 -15.50 0.69
CA SER A 527 -1.25 -16.85 0.28
C SER A 527 -0.08 -16.85 -0.71
N LEU A 528 0.09 -15.74 -1.45
CA LEU A 528 1.19 -15.56 -2.42
C LEU A 528 2.52 -15.18 -1.77
N ALA A 529 2.55 -14.86 -0.48
CA ALA A 529 3.78 -14.56 0.26
C ALA A 529 4.44 -15.87 0.71
N GLU A 530 5.21 -16.50 -0.17
CA GLU A 530 5.81 -17.81 0.04
C GLU A 530 7.23 -17.72 0.62
N THR A 531 7.98 -16.65 0.32
CA THR A 531 9.34 -16.44 0.83
C THR A 531 9.32 -15.74 2.19
N ASP A 532 10.38 -15.92 2.98
CA ASP A 532 10.54 -15.25 4.28
C ASP A 532 10.51 -13.71 4.13
N GLU A 533 11.05 -13.19 3.03
CA GLU A 533 11.07 -11.76 2.74
C GLU A 533 9.67 -11.22 2.41
N ALA A 534 8.91 -11.94 1.58
CA ALA A 534 7.52 -11.61 1.29
C ALA A 534 6.64 -11.66 2.55
N VAL A 535 6.85 -12.66 3.43
CA VAL A 535 6.17 -12.74 4.73
C VAL A 535 6.58 -11.58 5.65
N ALA A 536 7.85 -11.17 5.62
CA ALA A 536 8.31 -10.00 6.39
C ALA A 536 7.70 -8.70 5.86
N GLU A 537 7.48 -8.56 4.54
CA GLU A 537 6.76 -7.43 3.96
C GLU A 537 5.29 -7.39 4.38
N GLU A 538 4.59 -8.51 4.39
CA GLU A 538 3.23 -8.62 4.90
C GLU A 538 3.13 -8.23 6.38
N ARG A 539 4.16 -8.53 7.18
CA ARG A 539 4.24 -8.06 8.57
C ARG A 539 4.42 -6.54 8.65
N ARG A 540 5.25 -5.94 7.79
CA ARG A 540 5.38 -4.48 7.67
C ARG A 540 4.06 -3.85 7.23
N LEU A 541 3.33 -4.51 6.34
CA LEU A 541 2.00 -4.06 5.91
C LEU A 541 0.99 -4.04 7.06
N LEU A 542 0.99 -5.06 7.93
CA LEU A 542 0.18 -5.05 9.15
C LEU A 542 0.59 -3.91 10.09
N TYR A 543 1.90 -3.69 10.28
CA TYR A 543 2.42 -2.57 11.07
C TYR A 543 1.95 -1.22 10.50
N VAL A 544 2.01 -1.04 9.17
CA VAL A 544 1.48 0.15 8.51
C VAL A 544 0.00 0.33 8.84
N GLY A 545 -0.82 -0.72 8.74
CA GLY A 545 -2.23 -0.67 9.08
C GLY A 545 -2.48 -0.24 10.54
N ILE A 546 -1.79 -0.85 11.49
CA ILE A 546 -1.90 -0.54 12.92
C ILE A 546 -1.57 0.94 13.17
N THR A 547 -0.48 1.44 12.59
CA THR A 547 0.00 2.83 12.78
C THR A 547 -0.83 3.88 12.03
N ARG A 548 -1.92 3.47 11.36
CA ARG A 548 -2.90 4.43 10.80
C ARG A 548 -3.89 4.92 11.85
N ALA A 549 -4.08 4.16 12.94
CA ALA A 549 -4.97 4.53 14.02
C ALA A 549 -4.33 5.60 14.93
N ARG A 550 -5.08 6.68 15.19
CA ARG A 550 -4.70 7.66 16.20
C ARG A 550 -5.13 7.20 17.60
N GLU A 551 -6.33 6.67 17.74
CA GLU A 551 -6.94 6.36 19.05
C GLU A 551 -7.59 4.99 19.11
N HIS A 552 -8.56 4.73 18.24
CA HIS A 552 -9.32 3.49 18.25
C HIS A 552 -8.76 2.50 17.24
N LEU A 553 -8.42 1.31 17.68
CA LEU A 553 -7.94 0.23 16.83
C LEU A 553 -8.69 -1.06 17.11
N GLU A 554 -9.27 -1.64 16.07
CA GLU A 554 -9.87 -2.97 16.12
C GLU A 554 -9.26 -3.86 15.05
N LEU A 555 -8.92 -5.09 15.43
CA LEU A 555 -8.45 -6.13 14.53
C LEU A 555 -9.48 -7.25 14.51
N SER A 556 -9.89 -7.68 13.31
CA SER A 556 -10.91 -8.72 13.19
C SER A 556 -10.57 -9.74 12.12
N PHE A 557 -11.15 -10.93 12.26
CA PHE A 557 -11.13 -11.94 11.20
C PHE A 557 -12.40 -12.79 11.26
N ALA A 558 -12.80 -13.33 10.11
CA ALA A 558 -13.88 -14.29 9.96
C ALA A 558 -13.35 -15.72 9.96
N ARG A 559 -14.00 -16.63 10.70
CA ARG A 559 -13.65 -18.07 10.77
C ARG A 559 -14.01 -18.83 9.49
N SER A 560 -14.99 -18.37 8.73
CA SER A 560 -15.45 -18.93 7.47
C SER A 560 -15.61 -17.82 6.42
N ARG A 561 -15.69 -18.20 5.14
CA ARG A 561 -15.97 -17.26 4.06
C ARG A 561 -17.45 -16.96 3.92
N ASN A 562 -18.28 -17.98 4.05
CA ASN A 562 -19.70 -17.89 3.78
C ASN A 562 -20.51 -18.15 5.05
N PRO A 563 -21.70 -17.57 5.22
CA PRO A 563 -22.62 -17.85 6.31
C PRO A 563 -22.89 -19.34 6.47
N GLY A 564 -22.76 -19.85 7.71
CA GLY A 564 -22.92 -21.27 8.01
C GLY A 564 -21.83 -22.18 7.46
N GLY A 565 -20.79 -21.65 6.87
CA GLY A 565 -19.65 -22.39 6.34
C GLY A 565 -18.79 -23.03 7.44
N ARG A 566 -17.97 -24.01 7.06
CA ARG A 566 -17.04 -24.63 8.00
C ARG A 566 -15.96 -23.63 8.41
N ALA A 567 -15.70 -23.50 9.71
CA ALA A 567 -14.65 -22.68 10.30
C ALA A 567 -13.24 -23.26 9.93
N THR A 568 -12.69 -22.81 8.80
CA THR A 568 -11.40 -23.29 8.27
C THR A 568 -10.30 -22.23 8.38
N ARG A 569 -10.67 -20.95 8.49
CA ARG A 569 -9.71 -19.85 8.59
C ARG A 569 -9.16 -19.73 10.01
N LYS A 570 -7.89 -19.38 10.09
CA LYS A 570 -7.17 -19.13 11.34
C LYS A 570 -6.76 -17.66 11.38
N ARG A 571 -6.69 -17.10 12.58
CA ARG A 571 -6.11 -15.76 12.74
C ARG A 571 -4.68 -15.72 12.22
N THR A 572 -4.21 -14.55 11.85
CA THR A 572 -2.84 -14.35 11.39
C THR A 572 -1.80 -14.76 12.45
N ARG A 573 -0.73 -15.45 12.01
CA ARG A 573 0.45 -15.78 12.84
C ARG A 573 1.16 -14.55 13.38
N PHE A 574 0.99 -13.39 12.75
CA PHE A 574 1.62 -12.14 13.19
C PHE A 574 1.13 -11.65 14.54
N LEU A 575 -0.07 -12.09 14.95
CA LEU A 575 -0.69 -11.75 16.22
C LEU A 575 -0.64 -12.89 17.26
N ASP A 576 0.17 -13.93 17.02
CA ASP A 576 0.33 -15.02 18.00
C ASP A 576 0.90 -14.49 19.32
N GLY A 577 0.19 -14.78 20.41
CA GLY A 577 0.47 -14.29 21.77
C GLY A 577 0.28 -12.76 21.96
N LEU A 578 -0.33 -12.06 20.97
CA LEU A 578 -0.82 -10.68 21.09
C LEU A 578 -2.35 -10.63 21.11
N TRP A 579 -2.98 -11.56 20.42
CA TRP A 579 -4.43 -11.74 20.46
C TRP A 579 -4.84 -12.32 21.83
N PRO A 580 -5.78 -11.68 22.55
CA PRO A 580 -6.26 -12.21 23.81
C PRO A 580 -6.83 -13.62 23.66
N ASP A 581 -6.53 -14.52 24.61
CA ASP A 581 -7.10 -15.86 24.62
C ASP A 581 -8.62 -15.79 24.78
N ASP A 582 -9.36 -16.20 23.77
CA ASP A 582 -10.81 -16.38 23.88
C ASP A 582 -11.11 -17.57 24.82
N PRO A 583 -11.95 -17.41 25.84
CA PRO A 583 -12.42 -18.52 26.67
C PRO A 583 -13.04 -19.68 25.84
N ALA A 584 -13.63 -19.36 24.68
CA ALA A 584 -14.15 -20.36 23.74
C ALA A 584 -13.02 -21.16 23.04
N ASP A 585 -11.90 -20.52 22.71
CA ASP A 585 -10.70 -21.16 22.15
C ASP A 585 -10.02 -22.09 23.18
N ARG A 586 -10.07 -21.75 24.47
CA ARG A 586 -9.61 -22.64 25.57
C ARG A 586 -10.44 -23.91 25.66
N ARG A 587 -11.77 -23.82 25.44
CA ARG A 587 -12.65 -25.00 25.39
C ARG A 587 -12.39 -25.86 24.15
N GLY A 588 -12.09 -25.24 23.01
CA GLY A 588 -11.69 -25.91 21.76
C GLY A 588 -10.31 -26.59 21.88
N ARG A 589 -9.32 -25.87 22.45
CA ARG A 589 -7.97 -26.44 22.72
C ARG A 589 -8.02 -27.56 23.74
N GLY A 590 -8.81 -27.44 24.82
CA GLY A 590 -9.02 -28.52 25.77
C GLY A 590 -9.71 -29.75 25.16
N ARG A 591 -10.56 -29.57 24.15
CA ARG A 591 -11.21 -30.65 23.41
C ARG A 591 -10.31 -31.22 22.32
N ALA A 592 -9.49 -30.37 21.63
CA ALA A 592 -8.50 -30.78 20.65
C ALA A 592 -7.30 -31.49 21.32
N VAL A 593 -6.82 -30.98 22.46
CA VAL A 593 -5.77 -31.66 23.26
C VAL A 593 -6.29 -32.97 23.86
N ARG A 594 -7.55 -33.04 24.30
CA ARG A 594 -8.18 -34.33 24.70
C ARG A 594 -8.42 -35.26 23.50
N GLY A 595 -8.69 -34.70 22.30
CA GLY A 595 -8.80 -35.48 21.05
C GLY A 595 -7.44 -36.00 20.57
N GLN A 596 -6.39 -35.19 20.63
CA GLN A 596 -5.02 -35.59 20.28
C GLN A 596 -4.41 -36.52 21.33
N ALA A 597 -4.70 -36.34 22.62
CA ALA A 597 -4.29 -37.31 23.67
C ALA A 597 -5.01 -38.67 23.57
N ARG A 598 -6.17 -38.70 22.88
CA ARG A 598 -6.89 -39.96 22.60
C ARG A 598 -6.42 -40.64 21.32
N GLN A 599 -5.59 -39.97 20.51
CA GLN A 599 -4.96 -40.46 19.28
C GLN A 599 -3.47 -40.82 19.46
N GLN A 600 -2.93 -40.84 20.67
CA GLN A 600 -1.62 -41.43 20.91
C GLN A 600 -1.77 -42.94 20.87
N LEU A 601 -1.18 -43.55 19.84
CA LEU A 601 -0.97 -45.00 19.74
C LEU A 601 -0.32 -45.52 21.02
N THR A 602 -0.92 -46.47 21.67
CA THR A 602 -0.59 -46.86 23.06
C THR A 602 0.39 -48.04 23.16
N GLY A 603 0.96 -48.52 22.02
CA GLY A 603 1.90 -49.61 22.01
C GLY A 603 2.99 -49.50 20.92
N GLU A 604 4.18 -50.07 21.12
CA GLU A 604 5.28 -50.10 20.15
C GLU A 604 4.87 -50.66 18.77
N HIS A 605 4.00 -51.68 18.76
CA HIS A 605 3.51 -52.31 17.52
C HIS A 605 2.61 -51.35 16.72
N ASP A 606 1.85 -50.48 17.35
CA ASP A 606 0.98 -49.52 16.68
C ASP A 606 1.78 -48.39 16.01
N VAL A 607 2.88 -48.00 16.62
CA VAL A 607 3.82 -46.99 16.05
C VAL A 607 4.56 -47.58 14.83
N ALA A 608 5.00 -48.82 14.92
CA ALA A 608 5.70 -49.48 13.80
C ALA A 608 4.78 -49.64 12.57
N LEU A 609 3.53 -50.05 12.78
CA LEU A 609 2.54 -50.17 11.70
C LEU A 609 2.22 -48.78 11.09
N PHE A 610 2.07 -47.74 11.91
CA PHE A 610 1.85 -46.38 11.43
C PHE A 610 3.02 -45.89 10.55
N ASP A 611 4.26 -46.12 10.99
CA ASP A 611 5.46 -45.71 10.26
C ASP A 611 5.61 -46.50 8.94
N ALA A 612 5.34 -47.80 8.92
CA ALA A 612 5.34 -48.62 7.70
C ALA A 612 4.28 -48.12 6.68
N LEU A 613 3.06 -47.83 7.13
CA LEU A 613 2.00 -47.24 6.29
C LEU A 613 2.36 -45.84 5.77
N ARG A 614 3.04 -45.04 6.58
CA ARG A 614 3.53 -43.74 6.19
C ARG A 614 4.62 -43.80 5.13
N GLU A 615 5.57 -44.68 5.27
CA GLU A 615 6.65 -44.92 4.31
C GLU A 615 6.09 -45.40 2.97
N TRP A 616 5.20 -46.38 3.00
CA TRP A 616 4.47 -46.84 1.81
C TRP A 616 3.71 -45.68 1.13
N ARG A 617 2.96 -44.89 1.88
CA ARG A 617 2.24 -43.71 1.34
C ARG A 617 3.18 -42.74 0.63
N LEU A 618 4.38 -42.51 1.18
CA LEU A 618 5.38 -41.62 0.59
C LEU A 618 5.95 -42.19 -0.71
N SER A 619 6.12 -43.53 -0.83
CA SER A 619 6.54 -44.16 -2.09
C SER A 619 5.47 -44.00 -3.17
N VAL A 620 4.20 -44.26 -2.85
CA VAL A 620 3.07 -44.06 -3.77
C VAL A 620 2.92 -42.61 -4.21
N ALA A 621 3.12 -41.65 -3.30
CA ALA A 621 3.07 -40.25 -3.60
C ALA A 621 4.15 -39.81 -4.60
N ARG A 622 5.38 -40.33 -4.45
CA ARG A 622 6.49 -40.09 -5.39
C ARG A 622 6.25 -40.75 -6.75
N GLU A 623 5.78 -41.99 -6.77
CA GLU A 623 5.48 -42.71 -8.02
C GLU A 623 4.34 -42.08 -8.83
N THR A 624 3.37 -41.44 -8.16
CA THR A 624 2.21 -40.86 -8.80
C THR A 624 2.30 -39.33 -8.98
N ASP A 625 3.41 -38.74 -8.56
CA ASP A 625 3.63 -37.26 -8.54
C ASP A 625 2.47 -36.49 -7.91
N LYS A 626 1.98 -37.01 -6.78
CA LYS A 626 0.86 -36.42 -6.04
C LYS A 626 1.23 -36.18 -4.58
N PRO A 627 0.68 -35.12 -3.96
CA PRO A 627 0.87 -34.86 -2.53
C PRO A 627 0.43 -36.06 -1.67
N ALA A 628 1.24 -36.48 -0.70
CA ALA A 628 1.03 -37.69 0.12
C ALA A 628 -0.35 -37.73 0.81
N PHE A 629 -0.91 -36.57 1.21
CA PHE A 629 -2.25 -36.50 1.84
C PHE A 629 -3.39 -36.90 0.88
N THR A 630 -3.19 -36.81 -0.43
CA THR A 630 -4.20 -37.23 -1.43
C THR A 630 -4.30 -38.76 -1.54
N VAL A 631 -3.24 -39.48 -1.20
CA VAL A 631 -3.24 -40.94 -1.09
C VAL A 631 -4.02 -41.37 0.15
N LEU A 632 -3.52 -41.04 1.35
CA LEU A 632 -4.21 -41.20 2.64
C LEU A 632 -3.76 -40.12 3.62
N GLY A 633 -4.70 -39.57 4.42
CA GLY A 633 -4.40 -38.61 5.48
C GLY A 633 -3.75 -39.28 6.71
N ASP A 634 -2.96 -38.55 7.51
CA ASP A 634 -2.32 -39.05 8.72
C ASP A 634 -3.33 -39.63 9.73
N ALA A 635 -4.49 -38.99 9.88
CA ALA A 635 -5.58 -39.48 10.72
C ALA A 635 -6.14 -40.85 10.24
N THR A 636 -6.14 -41.10 8.92
CA THR A 636 -6.55 -42.36 8.32
C THR A 636 -5.50 -43.46 8.57
N LEU A 637 -4.21 -43.12 8.46
CA LEU A 637 -3.11 -44.06 8.76
C LEU A 637 -3.14 -44.44 10.24
N ALA A 638 -3.35 -43.51 11.15
CA ALA A 638 -3.47 -43.76 12.58
C ALA A 638 -4.66 -44.69 12.88
N ALA A 639 -5.81 -44.44 12.25
CA ALA A 639 -7.00 -45.26 12.43
C ALA A 639 -6.81 -46.72 11.87
N ILE A 640 -6.04 -46.90 10.78
CA ILE A 640 -5.67 -48.21 10.27
C ILE A 640 -4.73 -48.92 11.25
N ALA A 641 -3.73 -48.20 11.79
CA ALA A 641 -2.78 -48.76 12.76
C ALA A 641 -3.45 -49.16 14.08
N GLU A 642 -4.50 -48.44 14.51
CA GLU A 642 -5.28 -48.74 15.69
C GLU A 642 -6.26 -49.92 15.46
N LEU A 643 -6.97 -49.93 14.31
CA LEU A 643 -7.99 -50.92 14.01
C LEU A 643 -7.38 -52.25 13.55
N LYS A 644 -6.17 -52.25 12.95
CA LYS A 644 -5.47 -53.38 12.37
C LYS A 644 -6.39 -54.27 11.49
N PRO A 645 -7.00 -53.71 10.44
CA PRO A 645 -8.00 -54.43 9.64
C PRO A 645 -7.38 -55.66 8.95
N THR A 646 -8.02 -56.81 9.08
CA THR A 646 -7.60 -58.09 8.45
C THR A 646 -8.41 -58.43 7.21
N SER A 647 -9.41 -57.60 6.87
CA SER A 647 -10.27 -57.78 5.69
C SER A 647 -10.69 -56.47 5.06
N VAL A 648 -11.03 -56.52 3.78
CA VAL A 648 -11.58 -55.37 3.02
C VAL A 648 -12.81 -54.75 3.72
N ALA A 649 -13.67 -55.60 4.31
CA ALA A 649 -14.87 -55.15 5.01
C ALA A 649 -14.52 -54.38 6.30
N GLN A 650 -13.44 -54.69 6.99
CA GLN A 650 -12.95 -53.96 8.14
C GLN A 650 -12.24 -52.67 7.69
N LEU A 651 -11.46 -52.71 6.63
CA LEU A 651 -10.76 -51.56 6.07
C LEU A 651 -11.76 -50.49 5.58
N ALA A 652 -12.91 -50.89 5.03
CA ALA A 652 -13.99 -50.01 4.60
C ALA A 652 -14.64 -49.23 5.76
N ARG A 653 -14.48 -49.65 7.01
CA ARG A 653 -15.00 -48.96 8.19
C ARG A 653 -14.06 -47.86 8.69
N VAL A 654 -12.85 -47.78 8.14
CA VAL A 654 -11.88 -46.74 8.51
C VAL A 654 -12.25 -45.44 7.85
N ASN A 655 -12.39 -44.41 8.65
CA ASN A 655 -12.76 -43.07 8.16
C ASN A 655 -11.66 -42.53 7.21
N GLY A 656 -12.02 -42.12 5.99
CA GLY A 656 -11.09 -41.68 4.97
C GLY A 656 -10.64 -42.72 3.95
N VAL A 657 -11.12 -43.99 4.08
CA VAL A 657 -10.92 -45.08 3.12
C VAL A 657 -12.23 -45.34 2.37
N GLY A 658 -12.43 -44.67 1.26
CA GLY A 658 -13.62 -44.85 0.38
C GLY A 658 -13.40 -45.99 -0.64
N PRO A 659 -14.47 -46.40 -1.38
CA PRO A 659 -14.43 -47.50 -2.34
C PRO A 659 -13.28 -47.41 -3.35
N ALA A 660 -13.06 -46.23 -3.96
CA ALA A 660 -11.97 -46.00 -4.92
C ALA A 660 -10.56 -46.20 -4.33
N LYS A 661 -10.38 -45.95 -3.01
CA LYS A 661 -9.12 -46.16 -2.33
C LYS A 661 -8.93 -47.62 -1.94
N ILE A 662 -10.01 -48.31 -1.65
CA ILE A 662 -10.01 -49.78 -1.41
C ILE A 662 -9.61 -50.52 -2.67
N ASP A 663 -10.26 -50.17 -3.81
CA ASP A 663 -9.94 -50.81 -5.10
C ASP A 663 -8.49 -50.58 -5.51
N ARG A 664 -7.93 -49.42 -5.17
CA ARG A 664 -6.57 -49.06 -5.60
C ARG A 664 -5.47 -49.47 -4.64
N TYR A 665 -5.72 -49.44 -3.35
CA TYR A 665 -4.70 -49.62 -2.32
C TYR A 665 -5.05 -50.66 -1.25
N GLY A 666 -6.26 -51.22 -1.27
CA GLY A 666 -6.78 -52.09 -0.21
C GLY A 666 -5.95 -53.31 0.03
N GLU A 667 -5.52 -54.05 -1.02
CA GLU A 667 -4.68 -55.24 -0.91
C GLU A 667 -3.32 -54.89 -0.30
N THR A 668 -2.69 -53.80 -0.75
CA THR A 668 -1.37 -53.39 -0.24
C THR A 668 -1.44 -52.97 1.24
N ILE A 669 -2.47 -52.25 1.61
CA ILE A 669 -2.67 -51.84 3.02
C ILE A 669 -2.86 -53.05 3.92
N LEU A 670 -3.69 -54.01 3.50
CA LEU A 670 -3.92 -55.25 4.26
C LEU A 670 -2.66 -56.13 4.35
N ALA A 671 -1.83 -56.16 3.30
CA ALA A 671 -0.53 -56.85 3.33
C ALA A 671 0.43 -56.22 4.35
N ILE A 672 0.54 -54.89 4.37
CA ILE A 672 1.37 -54.16 5.35
C ILE A 672 0.87 -54.40 6.78
N VAL A 673 -0.45 -54.41 6.99
CA VAL A 673 -1.03 -54.70 8.30
C VAL A 673 -0.72 -56.12 8.73
N ALA A 674 -0.81 -57.10 7.83
CA ALA A 674 -0.50 -58.49 8.12
C ALA A 674 0.98 -58.72 8.44
N GLU A 675 1.89 -58.06 7.73
CA GLU A 675 3.34 -58.14 7.93
C GLU A 675 3.78 -57.56 9.27
N GLN A 676 3.13 -56.50 9.75
CA GLN A 676 3.44 -55.87 11.04
C GLN A 676 2.68 -56.47 12.22
N ALA A 677 1.67 -57.31 11.98
CA ALA A 677 0.91 -58.00 13.01
C ALA A 677 1.48 -59.40 13.38
N GLY A 678 2.46 -59.93 12.62
CA GLY A 678 3.18 -61.17 12.90
C GLY A 678 4.48 -60.87 13.62
#